data_4139fc399c778d40ac04b11588c193b1
#
_entry.id   4139fc399c778d40ac04b11588c193b1
#
_cell.length_a   1.000
_cell.length_b   1.000
_cell.length_c   1.000
_cell.angle_alpha   90.00
_cell.angle_beta   90.00
_cell.angle_gamma   90.00
#
_symmetry.space_group_name_H-M   'P 1'
#
loop_
_entity.id
_entity.type
_entity.pdbx_description
1 polymer ?
#
loop_
_entity_poly.entity_id
_entity_poly.type
_entity_poly.pdbx_seq_one_letter_code
_entity_poly.pdbx_strand_id
1 'polypeptide(L)'
;MGYTASDLRAVGVGFLLFGLFAFAPGYTFGWLSNVLQFRQRRLITRLTAAVPLSIGIVPIVTYYLWRCWLPLVWVACGAWGTTCAILLIRDVRVNRLRLSRSGWLVLAIATGWLVVGTLSLVDLQIGNRLYFSVVSHDQSTRAAFTAALSRGGIPPHNPFFFAGQPALLRYHYFWFIPCSLVDQLGGKLVHARQSIIAGTLWCGLGLFSIIALYLRFFQSQGADRIERRSLIGVALLGITGLDIVPVLLINAGLQAPMPSVEWWNYQISAWITTGFWAPHHLAALIACLTGFLLIWAARQNERQQSIAGVIGGGLAFASAAGASVYVTGTFAACCAVCLLIALLKGWWRYAVVLGVSGFVAAVLAFPFLFQLTQGSEPSHGSVPTPFVAFGVRTFLLAQLLLEPSSRGGTLALNAAMLPLNYFLEFGFFLAVACLGVRRIRRHGFQGKADLCASALAATALLVCTFLRSVVIETNDLGIRSALALQFILLLWAAEMWNEGVLGFAPPRTGGAVAPSRSERRLIALTLILGAMGTCYEFCLQRAFPILSDSFAIPRYPWLSPDRQLGRRTFELRRAYEELDGILPASAIVQHNPEAGIGNAPAELYSNRQMVADVGGCGTAFGGSEKVCEDILLPRLKRLFDGREPATAEEVASTCRDFSISALLFKDTDPVWADQSSWIWKAHPLVSSDFVRVIACGGDASTGQRPFSHRDTEAQRSSEF
;
A
#
# COMPACT_ATOMS: atom_id res chain seq x y z
N MET A 1 2.72 14.07 -26.96
CA MET A 1 3.69 13.39 -26.05
C MET A 1 3.22 11.97 -25.86
N GLY A 2 4.14 10.98 -25.80
CA GLY A 2 3.73 9.61 -25.49
C GLY A 2 3.29 9.46 -24.03
N TYR A 3 2.50 8.42 -23.74
CA TYR A 3 1.95 8.13 -22.41
C TYR A 3 3.01 8.07 -21.31
N THR A 4 4.16 7.44 -21.55
CA THR A 4 5.26 7.40 -20.57
C THR A 4 5.74 8.80 -20.17
N ALA A 5 5.94 9.70 -21.13
CA ALA A 5 6.40 11.07 -20.85
C ALA A 5 5.33 11.88 -20.11
N SER A 6 4.05 11.67 -20.43
CA SER A 6 2.92 12.28 -19.73
C SER A 6 2.86 11.79 -18.28
N ASP A 7 2.96 10.48 -18.06
CA ASP A 7 2.96 9.90 -16.71
C ASP A 7 4.15 10.35 -15.87
N LEU A 8 5.35 10.39 -16.44
CA LEU A 8 6.54 10.90 -15.75
C LEU A 8 6.36 12.35 -15.28
N ARG A 9 5.81 13.22 -16.16
CA ARG A 9 5.50 14.60 -15.80
C ARG A 9 4.44 14.67 -14.71
N ALA A 10 3.36 13.91 -14.84
CA ALA A 10 2.26 13.88 -13.89
C ALA A 10 2.71 13.38 -12.50
N VAL A 11 3.54 12.31 -12.44
CA VAL A 11 4.13 11.82 -11.19
C VAL A 11 5.07 12.87 -10.59
N GLY A 12 5.87 13.56 -11.40
CA GLY A 12 6.73 14.65 -10.92
C GLY A 12 5.94 15.79 -10.28
N VAL A 13 4.87 16.25 -10.93
CA VAL A 13 3.96 17.28 -10.36
C VAL A 13 3.27 16.74 -9.11
N GLY A 14 2.72 15.52 -9.17
CA GLY A 14 2.08 14.86 -8.02
C GLY A 14 3.02 14.72 -6.84
N PHE A 15 4.30 14.36 -7.06
CA PHE A 15 5.31 14.28 -6.02
C PHE A 15 5.56 15.63 -5.32
N LEU A 16 5.62 16.72 -6.08
CA LEU A 16 5.78 18.06 -5.52
C LEU A 16 4.54 18.48 -4.71
N LEU A 17 3.34 18.28 -5.26
CA LEU A 17 2.08 18.56 -4.56
C LEU A 17 1.92 17.72 -3.29
N PHE A 18 2.33 16.46 -3.34
CA PHE A 18 2.28 15.56 -2.19
C PHE A 18 3.15 16.05 -1.02
N GLY A 19 4.18 16.86 -1.28
CA GLY A 19 5.00 17.50 -0.25
C GLY A 19 4.20 18.40 0.71
N LEU A 20 3.06 18.94 0.26
CA LEU A 20 2.12 19.69 1.12
C LEU A 20 1.48 18.82 2.20
N PHE A 21 1.39 17.51 1.99
CA PHE A 21 0.80 16.53 2.91
C PHE A 21 1.86 15.66 3.59
N ALA A 22 2.93 15.30 2.90
CA ALA A 22 3.94 14.36 3.41
C ALA A 22 5.15 15.04 4.06
N PHE A 23 5.29 16.37 3.97
CA PHE A 23 6.43 17.08 4.52
C PHE A 23 6.03 18.33 5.34
N ALA A 24 5.25 19.24 4.77
CA ALA A 24 4.98 20.54 5.37
C ALA A 24 4.30 20.46 6.74
N PRO A 25 3.26 19.62 6.97
CA PRO A 25 2.62 19.51 8.28
C PRO A 25 3.54 19.01 9.37
N GLY A 26 4.37 17.99 9.06
CA GLY A 26 5.30 17.42 10.03
C GLY A 26 6.44 18.38 10.39
N TYR A 27 6.94 19.17 9.43
CA TYR A 27 7.92 20.22 9.71
C TYR A 27 7.33 21.29 10.62
N THR A 28 6.12 21.76 10.31
CA THR A 28 5.38 22.76 11.10
C THR A 28 5.08 22.23 12.51
N PHE A 29 4.52 21.02 12.61
CA PHE A 29 4.22 20.40 13.91
C PHE A 29 5.50 20.19 14.74
N GLY A 30 6.54 19.63 14.15
CA GLY A 30 7.82 19.42 14.83
C GLY A 30 8.41 20.71 15.37
N TRP A 31 8.33 21.79 14.59
CA TRP A 31 8.84 23.10 14.99
C TRP A 31 8.01 23.75 16.09
N LEU A 32 6.67 23.75 15.99
CA LEU A 32 5.78 24.37 16.97
C LEU A 32 5.77 23.62 18.29
N SER A 33 5.66 22.30 18.26
CA SER A 33 5.59 21.43 19.44
C SER A 33 6.95 21.09 20.07
N ASN A 34 8.05 21.34 19.34
CA ASN A 34 9.41 20.98 19.72
C ASN A 34 9.59 19.50 20.08
N VAL A 35 8.77 18.60 19.55
CA VAL A 35 8.94 17.15 19.74
C VAL A 35 10.32 16.69 19.26
N LEU A 36 10.90 15.69 19.88
CA LEU A 36 12.25 15.21 19.58
C LEU A 36 13.33 16.31 19.72
N GLN A 37 13.04 17.39 20.46
CA GLN A 37 13.88 18.59 20.54
C GLN A 37 14.12 19.20 19.15
N PHE A 38 13.08 19.27 18.31
CA PHE A 38 13.16 19.61 16.88
C PHE A 38 13.93 20.92 16.62
N ARG A 39 13.68 21.98 17.42
CA ARG A 39 14.33 23.29 17.26
C ARG A 39 15.84 23.28 17.51
N GLN A 40 16.33 22.37 18.36
CA GLN A 40 17.74 22.24 18.72
C GLN A 40 18.51 21.31 17.77
N ARG A 41 17.80 20.61 16.86
CA ARG A 41 18.46 19.66 15.95
C ARG A 41 19.03 20.35 14.71
N ARG A 42 20.04 19.70 14.11
CA ARG A 42 20.60 20.11 12.82
C ARG A 42 19.50 20.07 11.75
N LEU A 43 19.57 20.94 10.74
CA LEU A 43 18.58 21.05 9.66
C LEU A 43 18.27 19.68 9.02
N ILE A 44 19.31 18.88 8.70
CA ILE A 44 19.10 17.54 8.13
C ILE A 44 18.22 16.65 9.01
N THR A 45 18.34 16.69 10.33
CA THR A 45 17.50 15.90 11.24
C THR A 45 16.06 16.41 11.25
N ARG A 46 15.86 17.74 11.14
CA ARG A 46 14.51 18.33 11.02
C ARG A 46 13.83 17.91 9.72
N LEU A 47 14.55 17.98 8.59
CA LEU A 47 14.06 17.52 7.30
C LEU A 47 13.69 16.03 7.34
N THR A 48 14.57 15.20 7.92
CA THR A 48 14.32 13.77 8.10
C THR A 48 13.09 13.49 8.98
N ALA A 49 12.89 14.24 10.07
CA ALA A 49 11.76 14.02 10.99
C ALA A 49 10.42 14.50 10.40
N ALA A 50 10.44 15.47 9.48
CA ALA A 50 9.22 16.06 8.93
C ALA A 50 8.33 15.02 8.21
N VAL A 51 8.91 14.11 7.44
CA VAL A 51 8.16 13.13 6.64
C VAL A 51 7.41 12.12 7.53
N PRO A 52 8.03 11.39 8.46
CA PRO A 52 7.30 10.48 9.35
C PRO A 52 6.26 11.20 10.23
N LEU A 53 6.56 12.42 10.69
CA LEU A 53 5.59 13.23 11.45
C LEU A 53 4.36 13.57 10.60
N SER A 54 4.55 13.93 9.32
CA SER A 54 3.44 14.19 8.41
C SER A 54 2.61 12.94 8.18
N ILE A 55 3.25 11.80 7.84
CA ILE A 55 2.55 10.51 7.62
C ILE A 55 1.76 10.09 8.87
N GLY A 56 2.29 10.37 10.07
CA GLY A 56 1.62 10.05 11.32
C GLY A 56 0.43 10.96 11.64
N ILE A 57 0.41 12.22 11.17
CA ILE A 57 -0.58 13.21 11.63
C ILE A 57 -1.62 13.52 10.55
N VAL A 58 -1.21 13.67 9.30
CA VAL A 58 -2.05 14.19 8.23
C VAL A 58 -3.29 13.34 7.98
N PRO A 59 -3.25 12.00 7.89
CA PRO A 59 -4.42 11.21 7.54
C PRO A 59 -5.59 11.43 8.50
N ILE A 60 -5.37 11.39 9.81
CA ILE A 60 -6.43 11.59 10.80
C ILE A 60 -6.93 13.04 10.86
N VAL A 61 -6.02 14.02 10.73
CA VAL A 61 -6.40 15.45 10.74
C VAL A 61 -7.24 15.78 9.50
N THR A 62 -6.79 15.36 8.31
CA THR A 62 -7.54 15.58 7.07
C THR A 62 -8.85 14.82 7.04
N TYR A 63 -8.92 13.62 7.63
CA TYR A 63 -10.18 12.87 7.80
C TYR A 63 -11.22 13.71 8.54
N TYR A 64 -10.89 14.28 9.70
CA TYR A 64 -11.83 15.09 10.47
C TYR A 64 -12.17 16.41 9.80
N LEU A 65 -11.16 17.11 9.25
CA LEU A 65 -11.40 18.37 8.54
C LEU A 65 -12.31 18.18 7.34
N TRP A 66 -12.07 17.14 6.55
CA TRP A 66 -12.90 16.86 5.38
C TRP A 66 -14.31 16.40 5.75
N ARG A 67 -14.42 15.57 6.78
CA ARG A 67 -15.73 15.14 7.29
C ARG A 67 -16.58 16.31 7.80
N CYS A 68 -15.96 17.34 8.36
CA CYS A 68 -16.64 18.56 8.75
C CYS A 68 -16.97 19.42 7.52
N TRP A 69 -15.98 19.73 6.70
CA TRP A 69 -16.14 20.56 5.50
C TRP A 69 -14.84 20.58 4.69
N LEU A 70 -14.87 20.16 3.42
CA LEU A 70 -13.69 20.07 2.56
C LEU A 70 -12.84 21.36 2.50
N PRO A 71 -13.40 22.57 2.37
CA PRO A 71 -12.60 23.81 2.38
C PRO A 71 -11.70 23.99 3.60
N LEU A 72 -12.03 23.43 4.77
CA LEU A 72 -11.15 23.46 5.94
C LEU A 72 -9.82 22.74 5.68
N VAL A 73 -9.83 21.70 4.86
CA VAL A 73 -8.60 21.00 4.45
C VAL A 73 -7.70 21.96 3.66
N TRP A 74 -8.26 22.73 2.73
CA TRP A 74 -7.49 23.69 1.92
C TRP A 74 -6.95 24.85 2.75
N VAL A 75 -7.74 25.35 3.69
CA VAL A 75 -7.27 26.36 4.66
C VAL A 75 -6.11 25.81 5.48
N ALA A 76 -6.23 24.58 5.98
CA ALA A 76 -5.15 23.91 6.72
C ALA A 76 -3.91 23.72 5.85
N CYS A 77 -4.08 23.28 4.58
CA CYS A 77 -2.98 23.16 3.62
C CYS A 77 -2.24 24.48 3.39
N GLY A 78 -2.98 25.56 3.20
CA GLY A 78 -2.41 26.90 3.09
C GLY A 78 -1.65 27.31 4.36
N ALA A 79 -2.25 27.09 5.53
CA ALA A 79 -1.66 27.45 6.81
C ALA A 79 -0.35 26.71 7.10
N TRP A 80 -0.35 25.36 7.03
CA TRP A 80 0.87 24.60 7.30
C TRP A 80 1.91 24.73 6.18
N GLY A 81 1.48 24.87 4.91
CA GLY A 81 2.38 25.11 3.79
C GLY A 81 3.12 26.44 3.92
N THR A 82 2.39 27.53 4.18
CA THR A 82 2.97 28.87 4.40
C THR A 82 3.88 28.88 5.63
N THR A 83 3.42 28.32 6.75
CA THR A 83 4.22 28.24 7.98
C THR A 83 5.49 27.44 7.75
N CYS A 84 5.40 26.29 7.10
CA CYS A 84 6.56 25.47 6.73
C CYS A 84 7.54 26.27 5.87
N ALA A 85 7.07 26.97 4.84
CA ALA A 85 7.92 27.74 3.95
C ALA A 85 8.68 28.84 4.72
N ILE A 86 8.00 29.62 5.57
CA ILE A 86 8.60 30.66 6.39
C ILE A 86 9.70 30.06 7.32
N LEU A 87 9.36 28.98 8.03
CA LEU A 87 10.25 28.33 8.97
C LEU A 87 11.45 27.70 8.27
N LEU A 88 11.24 27.05 7.11
CA LEU A 88 12.30 26.40 6.34
C LEU A 88 13.27 27.43 5.75
N ILE A 89 12.75 28.53 5.17
CA ILE A 89 13.59 29.63 4.65
C ILE A 89 14.47 30.21 5.77
N ARG A 90 13.87 30.45 6.95
CA ARG A 90 14.63 30.92 8.11
C ARG A 90 15.72 29.91 8.51
N ASP A 91 15.36 28.62 8.61
CA ASP A 91 16.27 27.58 9.06
C ASP A 91 17.40 27.35 8.07
N VAL A 92 17.16 27.43 6.76
CA VAL A 92 18.18 27.32 5.70
C VAL A 92 19.14 28.51 5.72
N ARG A 93 18.64 29.74 5.99
CA ARG A 93 19.47 30.93 6.12
C ARG A 93 20.43 30.88 7.32
N VAL A 94 19.97 30.29 8.44
CA VAL A 94 20.74 30.21 9.68
C VAL A 94 21.68 28.98 9.68
N ASN A 95 21.26 27.87 9.10
CA ASN A 95 21.96 26.60 9.18
C ASN A 95 22.45 26.15 7.80
N ARG A 96 23.75 26.12 7.57
CA ARG A 96 24.31 25.52 6.34
C ARG A 96 24.09 23.99 6.34
N LEU A 97 23.53 23.48 5.26
CA LEU A 97 23.39 22.05 5.06
C LEU A 97 24.79 21.46 4.76
N ARG A 98 25.34 20.73 5.73
CA ARG A 98 26.60 19.99 5.54
C ARG A 98 26.31 18.51 5.63
N LEU A 99 26.52 17.79 4.55
CA LEU A 99 26.40 16.34 4.47
C LEU A 99 27.80 15.71 4.54
N SER A 100 27.91 14.64 5.33
CA SER A 100 29.09 13.76 5.27
C SER A 100 29.04 12.90 4.01
N ARG A 101 30.12 12.16 3.73
CA ARG A 101 30.14 11.17 2.63
C ARG A 101 29.00 10.17 2.75
N SER A 102 28.71 9.66 3.96
CA SER A 102 27.58 8.75 4.20
C SER A 102 26.23 9.43 3.96
N GLY A 103 26.09 10.72 4.30
CA GLY A 103 24.88 11.50 4.02
C GLY A 103 24.61 11.69 2.52
N TRP A 104 25.66 11.93 1.73
CA TRP A 104 25.56 11.97 0.27
C TRP A 104 25.17 10.63 -0.32
N LEU A 105 25.68 9.51 0.22
CA LEU A 105 25.27 8.17 -0.22
C LEU A 105 23.81 7.87 0.13
N VAL A 106 23.31 8.27 1.30
CA VAL A 106 21.88 8.15 1.64
C VAL A 106 21.03 8.96 0.66
N LEU A 107 21.45 10.18 0.32
CA LEU A 107 20.76 11.00 -0.67
C LEU A 107 20.78 10.35 -2.06
N ALA A 108 21.89 9.74 -2.47
CA ALA A 108 21.97 9.01 -3.74
C ALA A 108 21.04 7.80 -3.77
N ILE A 109 20.93 7.03 -2.66
CA ILE A 109 19.97 5.92 -2.55
C ILE A 109 18.53 6.46 -2.59
N ALA A 110 18.24 7.56 -1.90
CA ALA A 110 16.92 8.19 -1.94
C ALA A 110 16.55 8.66 -3.36
N THR A 111 17.51 9.26 -4.08
CA THR A 111 17.30 9.64 -5.50
C THR A 111 17.12 8.39 -6.38
N GLY A 112 17.91 7.35 -6.15
CA GLY A 112 17.75 6.05 -6.81
C GLY A 112 16.36 5.46 -6.58
N TRP A 113 15.85 5.51 -5.34
CA TRP A 113 14.48 5.12 -5.02
C TRP A 113 13.44 5.90 -5.83
N LEU A 114 13.57 7.23 -5.91
CA LEU A 114 12.64 8.05 -6.67
C LEU A 114 12.65 7.70 -8.16
N VAL A 115 13.84 7.53 -8.74
CA VAL A 115 13.99 7.18 -10.16
C VAL A 115 13.48 5.77 -10.44
N VAL A 116 14.00 4.77 -9.73
CA VAL A 116 13.64 3.36 -9.94
C VAL A 116 12.17 3.12 -9.60
N GLY A 117 11.67 3.69 -8.50
CA GLY A 117 10.27 3.57 -8.12
C GLY A 117 9.33 4.18 -9.16
N THR A 118 9.65 5.38 -9.66
CA THR A 118 8.85 5.99 -10.74
C THR A 118 8.86 5.13 -12.00
N LEU A 119 10.03 4.72 -12.47
CA LEU A 119 10.15 3.89 -13.68
C LEU A 119 9.52 2.50 -13.53
N SER A 120 9.47 1.95 -12.33
CA SER A 120 8.81 0.67 -12.04
C SER A 120 7.28 0.76 -12.05
N LEU A 121 6.70 1.94 -11.81
CA LEU A 121 5.27 2.11 -11.58
C LEU A 121 4.52 2.82 -12.71
N VAL A 122 5.17 3.69 -13.50
CA VAL A 122 4.55 4.34 -14.67
C VAL A 122 4.39 3.36 -15.83
N ASP A 123 3.46 3.64 -16.74
CA ASP A 123 3.34 2.85 -17.97
C ASP A 123 4.50 3.09 -18.92
N LEU A 124 4.97 2.03 -19.56
CA LEU A 124 5.99 2.08 -20.59
C LEU A 124 5.35 1.96 -21.97
N GLN A 125 5.40 3.02 -22.75
CA GLN A 125 4.94 3.01 -24.13
C GLN A 125 6.08 2.70 -25.09
N ILE A 126 5.85 1.73 -25.97
CA ILE A 126 6.75 1.37 -27.08
C ILE A 126 5.91 1.39 -28.37
N GLY A 127 6.03 2.45 -29.15
CA GLY A 127 5.20 2.66 -30.34
C GLY A 127 3.71 2.78 -29.95
N ASN A 128 2.88 1.89 -30.52
CA ASN A 128 1.44 1.78 -30.23
C ASN A 128 1.13 0.68 -29.18
N ARG A 129 2.09 0.31 -28.36
CA ARG A 129 1.94 -0.64 -27.26
C ARG A 129 2.20 0.03 -25.93
N LEU A 130 1.43 -0.32 -24.92
CA LEU A 130 1.53 0.22 -23.58
C LEU A 130 1.67 -0.94 -22.59
N TYR A 131 2.72 -0.89 -21.77
CA TYR A 131 3.02 -1.92 -20.78
C TYR A 131 2.91 -1.35 -19.38
N PHE A 132 1.90 -1.80 -18.64
CA PHE A 132 1.76 -1.50 -17.23
C PHE A 132 2.69 -2.37 -16.38
N SER A 133 2.99 -1.96 -15.15
CA SER A 133 3.73 -2.77 -14.19
C SER A 133 2.86 -3.93 -13.68
N VAL A 134 3.46 -5.07 -13.32
CA VAL A 134 2.73 -6.18 -12.64
C VAL A 134 2.01 -5.68 -11.39
N VAL A 135 2.60 -4.75 -10.65
CA VAL A 135 2.00 -4.12 -9.46
C VAL A 135 0.68 -3.41 -9.75
N SER A 136 0.42 -3.07 -11.02
CA SER A 136 -0.80 -2.35 -11.42
C SER A 136 -2.09 -3.10 -11.14
N HIS A 137 -2.06 -4.43 -10.98
CA HIS A 137 -3.22 -5.19 -10.54
C HIS A 137 -3.79 -4.66 -9.21
N ASP A 138 -2.94 -4.50 -8.21
CA ASP A 138 -3.33 -3.95 -6.92
C ASP A 138 -3.50 -2.42 -6.94
N GLN A 139 -2.76 -1.73 -7.80
CA GLN A 139 -2.86 -0.28 -7.93
C GLN A 139 -4.16 0.16 -8.60
N SER A 140 -4.77 -0.66 -9.45
CA SER A 140 -6.08 -0.37 -10.04
C SER A 140 -7.15 -0.16 -8.96
N THR A 141 -7.26 -1.10 -8.02
CA THR A 141 -8.18 -1.00 -6.88
C THR A 141 -7.91 0.27 -6.04
N ARG A 142 -6.65 0.60 -5.80
CA ARG A 142 -6.27 1.78 -5.03
C ARG A 142 -6.56 3.08 -5.79
N ALA A 143 -6.37 3.08 -7.11
CA ALA A 143 -6.73 4.21 -7.96
C ALA A 143 -8.25 4.45 -7.92
N ALA A 144 -9.04 3.38 -8.00
CA ALA A 144 -10.50 3.46 -7.89
C ALA A 144 -10.94 4.02 -6.52
N PHE A 145 -10.34 3.59 -5.39
CA PHE A 145 -10.63 4.15 -4.06
C PHE A 145 -10.23 5.63 -3.95
N THR A 146 -9.08 5.99 -4.49
CA THR A 146 -8.63 7.39 -4.51
C THR A 146 -9.58 8.26 -5.33
N ALA A 147 -9.98 7.80 -6.51
CA ALA A 147 -10.96 8.48 -7.36
C ALA A 147 -12.34 8.55 -6.70
N ALA A 148 -12.78 7.51 -5.99
CA ALA A 148 -14.03 7.51 -5.24
C ALA A 148 -14.03 8.57 -4.13
N LEU A 149 -12.91 8.71 -3.39
CA LEU A 149 -12.71 9.79 -2.42
C LEU A 149 -12.75 11.17 -3.08
N SER A 150 -12.05 11.33 -4.21
CA SER A 150 -12.00 12.61 -4.94
C SER A 150 -13.39 13.08 -5.39
N ARG A 151 -14.28 12.14 -5.78
CA ARG A 151 -15.64 12.44 -6.22
C ARG A 151 -16.65 12.57 -5.09
N GLY A 152 -16.64 11.61 -4.15
CA GLY A 152 -17.70 11.44 -3.15
C GLY A 152 -17.35 11.97 -1.76
N GLY A 153 -16.08 12.30 -1.49
CA GLY A 153 -15.65 12.77 -0.17
C GLY A 153 -15.57 11.66 0.89
N ILE A 154 -15.79 12.04 2.15
CA ILE A 154 -15.71 11.15 3.32
C ILE A 154 -17.09 11.09 4.00
N PRO A 155 -17.66 9.90 4.20
CA PRO A 155 -17.15 8.57 3.86
C PRO A 155 -17.24 8.28 2.34
N PRO A 156 -16.25 7.57 1.76
CA PRO A 156 -16.30 7.22 0.34
C PRO A 156 -17.28 6.08 0.06
N HIS A 157 -17.75 6.00 -1.19
CA HIS A 157 -18.55 4.88 -1.68
C HIS A 157 -17.68 3.83 -2.36
N ASN A 158 -18.15 2.58 -2.36
CA ASN A 158 -17.47 1.49 -3.06
C ASN A 158 -17.53 1.72 -4.59
N PRO A 159 -16.41 1.91 -5.28
CA PRO A 159 -16.41 2.17 -6.72
C PRO A 159 -16.79 0.97 -7.57
N PHE A 160 -16.82 -0.23 -6.99
CA PHE A 160 -17.02 -1.51 -7.67
C PHE A 160 -18.42 -2.10 -7.48
N PHE A 161 -19.28 -1.43 -6.72
CA PHE A 161 -20.65 -1.91 -6.45
C PHE A 161 -21.65 -0.75 -6.52
N PHE A 162 -22.65 -0.92 -7.38
CA PHE A 162 -23.78 0.01 -7.48
C PHE A 162 -25.07 -0.71 -7.91
N ALA A 163 -25.97 -0.89 -6.97
CA ALA A 163 -27.26 -1.53 -7.20
C ALA A 163 -28.44 -0.52 -7.23
N GLY A 164 -28.26 0.58 -7.99
CA GLY A 164 -29.19 1.71 -7.99
C GLY A 164 -28.96 2.70 -6.84
N GLN A 165 -28.20 2.30 -5.83
CA GLN A 165 -27.76 3.16 -4.71
C GLN A 165 -26.30 2.87 -4.39
N PRO A 166 -25.52 3.91 -4.01
CA PRO A 166 -24.11 3.74 -3.66
C PRO A 166 -23.96 3.02 -2.33
N ALA A 167 -23.10 2.01 -2.28
CA ALA A 167 -22.69 1.33 -1.04
C ALA A 167 -21.51 2.02 -0.40
N LEU A 168 -21.43 2.06 0.93
CA LEU A 168 -20.26 2.60 1.64
C LEU A 168 -19.03 1.73 1.44
N LEU A 169 -17.88 2.36 1.23
CA LEU A 169 -16.59 1.67 1.15
C LEU A 169 -16.18 1.13 2.52
N ARG A 170 -16.03 -0.19 2.63
CA ARG A 170 -15.56 -0.91 3.81
C ARG A 170 -14.09 -1.29 3.68
N TYR A 171 -13.24 -0.28 3.70
CA TYR A 171 -11.80 -0.46 3.57
C TYR A 171 -11.04 0.58 4.41
N HIS A 172 -9.77 0.32 4.71
CA HIS A 172 -8.90 1.25 5.41
C HIS A 172 -8.34 2.30 4.44
N TYR A 173 -9.01 3.44 4.35
CA TYR A 173 -8.79 4.43 3.29
C TYR A 173 -8.00 5.68 3.72
N PHE A 174 -7.46 5.78 4.93
CA PHE A 174 -6.82 7.02 5.39
C PHE A 174 -5.58 7.41 4.58
N TRP A 175 -4.82 6.43 4.10
CA TRP A 175 -3.69 6.73 3.21
C TRP A 175 -4.14 7.28 1.85
N PHE A 176 -5.32 6.91 1.38
CA PHE A 176 -5.86 7.42 0.12
C PHE A 176 -6.41 8.83 0.23
N ILE A 177 -6.67 9.37 1.43
CA ILE A 177 -7.11 10.75 1.63
C ILE A 177 -6.07 11.74 1.06
N PRO A 178 -4.79 11.77 1.47
CA PRO A 178 -3.81 12.64 0.85
C PRO A 178 -3.61 12.37 -0.65
N CYS A 179 -3.76 11.13 -1.12
CA CYS A 179 -3.72 10.81 -2.55
C CYS A 179 -4.86 11.51 -3.31
N SER A 180 -6.09 11.44 -2.79
CA SER A 180 -7.25 12.09 -3.40
C SER A 180 -7.17 13.62 -3.36
N LEU A 181 -6.58 14.20 -2.32
CA LEU A 181 -6.34 15.64 -2.26
C LEU A 181 -5.30 16.10 -3.29
N VAL A 182 -4.28 15.27 -3.56
CA VAL A 182 -3.30 15.54 -4.63
C VAL A 182 -3.93 15.39 -6.01
N ASP A 183 -4.80 14.41 -6.21
CA ASP A 183 -5.60 14.24 -7.43
C ASP A 183 -6.46 15.49 -7.70
N GLN A 184 -7.18 15.99 -6.69
CA GLN A 184 -7.99 17.21 -6.80
C GLN A 184 -7.14 18.47 -7.08
N LEU A 185 -6.00 18.65 -6.39
CA LEU A 185 -5.09 19.77 -6.63
C LEU A 185 -4.42 19.73 -8.00
N GLY A 186 -4.10 18.54 -8.46
CA GLY A 186 -3.46 18.33 -9.75
C GLY A 186 -4.41 18.53 -10.94
N GLY A 187 -5.70 18.41 -10.73
CA GLY A 187 -6.75 18.58 -11.75
C GLY A 187 -6.49 17.71 -12.97
N LYS A 188 -6.40 18.31 -14.15
CA LYS A 188 -6.12 17.59 -15.40
C LYS A 188 -4.67 17.11 -15.56
N LEU A 189 -3.76 17.50 -14.67
CA LEU A 189 -2.34 17.15 -14.77
C LEU A 189 -1.96 15.90 -13.98
N VAL A 190 -2.70 15.61 -12.91
CA VAL A 190 -2.42 14.49 -12.00
C VAL A 190 -3.73 13.78 -11.71
N HIS A 191 -3.82 12.51 -12.07
CA HIS A 191 -4.97 11.68 -11.76
C HIS A 191 -4.68 10.76 -10.55
N ALA A 192 -5.71 10.09 -10.05
CA ALA A 192 -5.66 9.20 -8.89
C ALA A 192 -4.46 8.22 -8.92
N ARG A 193 -4.20 7.60 -10.07
CA ARG A 193 -3.07 6.68 -10.27
C ARG A 193 -1.71 7.35 -10.04
N GLN A 194 -1.45 8.51 -10.66
CA GLN A 194 -0.18 9.22 -10.51
C GLN A 194 -0.01 9.78 -9.09
N SER A 195 -1.10 10.16 -8.43
CA SER A 195 -1.05 10.59 -7.04
C SER A 195 -0.67 9.43 -6.09
N ILE A 196 -1.13 8.20 -6.35
CA ILE A 196 -0.73 7.00 -5.61
C ILE A 196 0.76 6.71 -5.81
N ILE A 197 1.25 6.79 -7.06
CA ILE A 197 2.68 6.61 -7.33
C ILE A 197 3.50 7.64 -6.54
N ALA A 198 3.10 8.91 -6.57
CA ALA A 198 3.75 9.97 -5.80
C ALA A 198 3.71 9.68 -4.29
N GLY A 199 2.56 9.25 -3.75
CA GLY A 199 2.43 8.85 -2.35
C GLY A 199 3.32 7.65 -1.98
N THR A 200 3.43 6.66 -2.87
CA THR A 200 4.34 5.50 -2.71
C THR A 200 5.80 5.94 -2.60
N LEU A 201 6.23 6.89 -3.43
CA LEU A 201 7.58 7.45 -3.36
C LEU A 201 7.83 8.15 -2.02
N TRP A 202 6.86 8.93 -1.52
CA TRP A 202 6.94 9.57 -0.21
C TRP A 202 6.92 8.57 0.95
N CYS A 203 6.19 7.45 0.85
CA CYS A 203 6.26 6.37 1.84
C CYS A 203 7.65 5.77 1.93
N GLY A 204 8.34 5.54 0.80
CA GLY A 204 9.73 5.08 0.80
C GLY A 204 10.69 6.09 1.49
N LEU A 205 10.55 7.39 1.20
CA LEU A 205 11.31 8.43 1.91
C LEU A 205 10.98 8.46 3.40
N GLY A 206 9.73 8.22 3.78
CA GLY A 206 9.28 8.07 5.16
C GLY A 206 9.94 6.89 5.86
N LEU A 207 10.08 5.75 5.17
CA LEU A 207 10.77 4.57 5.70
C LEU A 207 12.26 4.83 5.93
N PHE A 208 12.95 5.46 4.97
CA PHE A 208 14.36 5.86 5.15
C PHE A 208 14.52 6.80 6.34
N SER A 209 13.61 7.73 6.48
CA SER A 209 13.59 8.71 7.56
C SER A 209 13.37 8.08 8.92
N ILE A 210 12.41 7.17 9.06
CA ILE A 210 12.10 6.54 10.36
C ILE A 210 13.21 5.62 10.81
N ILE A 211 13.92 4.92 9.91
CA ILE A 211 15.12 4.14 10.22
C ILE A 211 16.19 5.05 10.84
N ALA A 212 16.50 6.17 10.19
CA ALA A 212 17.50 7.12 10.70
C ALA A 212 17.14 7.69 12.08
N LEU A 213 15.83 7.99 12.29
CA LEU A 213 15.34 8.49 13.58
C LEU A 213 15.43 7.45 14.70
N TYR A 214 15.08 6.18 14.42
CA TYR A 214 15.20 5.11 15.41
C TYR A 214 16.66 4.83 15.80
N LEU A 215 17.56 4.76 14.83
CA LEU A 215 18.99 4.63 15.09
C LEU A 215 19.56 5.81 15.90
N ARG A 216 18.94 6.99 15.81
CA ARG A 216 19.35 8.19 16.54
C ARG A 216 18.75 8.31 17.94
N PHE A 217 17.46 8.03 18.09
CA PHE A 217 16.71 8.38 19.31
C PHE A 217 16.32 7.19 20.17
N PHE A 218 16.21 6.02 19.56
CA PHE A 218 15.78 4.81 20.26
C PHE A 218 16.99 3.99 20.75
N GLN A 219 17.98 3.79 19.92
CA GLN A 219 19.21 3.02 20.23
C GLN A 219 20.37 3.85 20.76
N SER A 220 20.19 4.78 21.62
CA SER A 220 21.06 5.83 22.16
C SER A 220 22.54 5.43 22.40
N GLN A 221 23.32 5.08 21.41
CA GLN A 221 24.77 4.92 21.49
C GLN A 221 25.48 5.89 20.53
N GLY A 222 26.24 6.84 21.11
CA GLY A 222 27.23 7.69 20.46
C GLY A 222 26.86 8.42 19.17
N ALA A 223 26.85 9.74 19.21
CA ALA A 223 26.53 10.61 18.06
C ALA A 223 27.37 10.38 16.80
N ASP A 224 28.56 9.81 16.94
CA ASP A 224 29.65 9.88 15.97
C ASP A 224 29.52 8.98 14.72
N ARG A 225 28.50 8.17 14.58
CA ARG A 225 28.35 7.28 13.41
C ARG A 225 26.93 7.11 12.92
N ILE A 226 26.03 8.02 13.27
CA ILE A 226 24.61 7.91 12.92
C ILE A 226 24.38 7.85 11.41
N GLU A 227 25.07 8.69 10.64
CA GLU A 227 24.90 8.72 9.18
C GLU A 227 25.37 7.40 8.53
N ARG A 228 26.45 6.79 9.02
CA ARG A 228 26.91 5.48 8.55
C ARG A 228 25.94 4.36 8.91
N ARG A 229 25.39 4.34 10.13
CA ARG A 229 24.37 3.38 10.55
C ARG A 229 23.09 3.53 9.72
N SER A 230 22.66 4.76 9.48
CA SER A 230 21.51 5.07 8.63
C SER A 230 21.73 4.58 7.19
N LEU A 231 22.93 4.79 6.64
CA LEU A 231 23.30 4.27 5.32
C LEU A 231 23.18 2.74 5.27
N ILE A 232 23.72 2.04 6.28
CA ILE A 232 23.61 0.57 6.35
C ILE A 232 22.16 0.14 6.46
N GLY A 233 21.37 0.76 7.36
CA GLY A 233 19.96 0.42 7.55
C GLY A 233 19.13 0.63 6.29
N VAL A 234 19.35 1.74 5.57
CA VAL A 234 18.66 2.02 4.29
C VAL A 234 19.11 1.04 3.20
N ALA A 235 20.40 0.70 3.11
CA ALA A 235 20.89 -0.29 2.15
C ALA A 235 20.30 -1.70 2.38
N LEU A 236 20.11 -2.09 3.65
CA LEU A 236 19.51 -3.38 4.03
C LEU A 236 18.03 -3.51 3.67
N LEU A 237 17.33 -2.42 3.31
CA LEU A 237 15.99 -2.50 2.73
C LEU A 237 15.98 -3.22 1.38
N GLY A 238 17.10 -3.25 0.68
CA GLY A 238 17.29 -4.01 -0.56
C GLY A 238 17.56 -5.49 -0.36
N ILE A 239 17.33 -6.04 0.85
CA ILE A 239 17.53 -7.46 1.15
C ILE A 239 16.19 -8.10 1.47
N THR A 240 15.83 -9.14 0.69
CA THR A 240 14.65 -9.99 0.94
C THR A 240 15.03 -11.23 1.76
N GLY A 241 14.10 -12.19 1.89
CA GLY A 241 14.37 -13.54 2.31
C GLY A 241 15.18 -14.34 1.26
N LEU A 242 15.08 -15.65 1.34
CA LEU A 242 15.64 -16.58 0.35
C LEU A 242 14.62 -16.98 -0.72
N ASP A 243 13.58 -16.20 -0.92
CA ASP A 243 12.45 -16.42 -1.82
C ASP A 243 12.90 -16.70 -3.26
N ILE A 244 14.03 -16.15 -3.65
CA ILE A 244 14.64 -16.42 -4.96
C ILE A 244 14.94 -17.91 -5.19
N VAL A 245 15.20 -18.68 -4.13
CA VAL A 245 15.52 -20.11 -4.25
C VAL A 245 14.31 -20.93 -4.71
N PRO A 246 13.15 -20.95 -3.99
CA PRO A 246 11.95 -21.62 -4.47
C PRO A 246 11.45 -21.08 -5.80
N VAL A 247 11.56 -19.76 -6.04
CA VAL A 247 11.15 -19.15 -7.31
C VAL A 247 11.96 -19.68 -8.49
N LEU A 248 13.28 -19.79 -8.38
CA LEU A 248 14.11 -20.35 -9.45
C LEU A 248 13.80 -21.83 -9.70
N LEU A 249 13.51 -22.61 -8.67
CA LEU A 249 13.09 -24.01 -8.81
C LEU A 249 11.74 -24.12 -9.51
N ILE A 250 10.77 -23.30 -9.14
CA ILE A 250 9.45 -23.24 -9.78
C ILE A 250 9.59 -22.79 -11.24
N ASN A 251 10.36 -21.74 -11.51
CA ASN A 251 10.61 -21.26 -12.88
C ASN A 251 11.22 -22.36 -13.75
N ALA A 252 12.17 -23.13 -13.23
CA ALA A 252 12.78 -24.25 -13.94
C ALA A 252 11.75 -25.36 -14.23
N GLY A 253 10.87 -25.68 -13.28
CA GLY A 253 9.79 -26.66 -13.44
C GLY A 253 8.71 -26.21 -14.43
N LEU A 254 8.32 -24.93 -14.38
CA LEU A 254 7.30 -24.36 -15.25
C LEU A 254 7.84 -23.89 -16.60
N GLN A 255 9.16 -23.78 -16.76
CA GLN A 255 9.82 -23.18 -17.92
C GLN A 255 9.32 -21.75 -18.21
N ALA A 256 8.95 -21.02 -17.17
CA ALA A 256 8.40 -19.68 -17.24
C ALA A 256 8.75 -18.88 -15.97
N PRO A 257 9.05 -17.57 -16.08
CA PRO A 257 9.35 -16.75 -14.92
C PRO A 257 8.08 -16.44 -14.10
N MET A 258 8.16 -16.56 -12.78
CA MET A 258 7.13 -16.04 -11.88
C MET A 258 7.12 -14.51 -11.92
N PRO A 259 5.96 -13.86 -11.93
CA PRO A 259 5.88 -12.40 -12.03
C PRO A 259 6.34 -11.64 -10.78
N SER A 260 6.38 -12.28 -9.62
CA SER A 260 6.93 -11.74 -8.37
C SER A 260 7.73 -12.80 -7.62
N VAL A 261 8.78 -12.35 -6.94
CA VAL A 261 9.65 -13.21 -6.12
C VAL A 261 8.92 -13.80 -4.91
N GLU A 262 7.80 -13.21 -4.52
CA GLU A 262 7.08 -13.58 -3.29
C GLU A 262 5.81 -14.43 -3.54
N TRP A 263 5.44 -14.76 -4.77
CA TRP A 263 4.18 -15.46 -5.08
C TRP A 263 4.19 -16.99 -4.86
N TRP A 264 5.28 -17.54 -4.40
CA TRP A 264 5.42 -18.98 -4.17
C TRP A 264 4.83 -19.48 -2.83
N ASN A 265 4.56 -18.56 -1.90
CA ASN A 265 4.05 -18.86 -0.56
C ASN A 265 3.12 -17.77 -0.05
N TYR A 266 2.49 -17.95 1.12
CA TYR A 266 1.86 -16.89 1.89
C TYR A 266 2.94 -16.07 2.61
N GLN A 267 3.54 -15.17 1.89
CA GLN A 267 4.83 -14.52 2.13
C GLN A 267 4.87 -13.57 3.32
N ILE A 268 6.09 -13.37 3.83
CA ILE A 268 6.47 -12.19 4.60
C ILE A 268 7.07 -11.22 3.58
N SER A 269 6.28 -10.23 3.17
CA SER A 269 6.66 -9.33 2.08
C SER A 269 7.96 -8.58 2.35
N ALA A 270 8.87 -8.59 1.37
CA ALA A 270 10.05 -7.75 1.36
C ALA A 270 9.68 -6.26 1.35
N TRP A 271 10.61 -5.40 1.79
CA TRP A 271 10.39 -3.96 1.89
C TRP A 271 10.00 -3.30 0.57
N ILE A 272 10.67 -3.67 -0.51
CA ILE A 272 10.41 -3.15 -1.85
C ILE A 272 9.04 -3.59 -2.35
N THR A 273 8.74 -4.89 -2.22
CA THR A 273 7.44 -5.45 -2.57
C THR A 273 6.33 -4.81 -1.76
N THR A 274 6.48 -4.73 -0.42
CA THR A 274 5.51 -4.04 0.44
C THR A 274 5.32 -2.59 0.02
N GLY A 275 6.40 -1.88 -0.31
CA GLY A 275 6.34 -0.47 -0.73
C GLY A 275 5.55 -0.27 -2.01
N PHE A 276 5.72 -1.13 -2.99
CA PHE A 276 5.05 -1.01 -4.28
C PHE A 276 3.63 -1.59 -4.28
N TRP A 277 3.48 -2.82 -3.76
CA TRP A 277 2.18 -3.51 -3.75
C TRP A 277 1.21 -2.95 -2.71
N ALA A 278 1.70 -2.53 -1.54
CA ALA A 278 0.84 -2.14 -0.42
C ALA A 278 1.36 -0.94 0.38
N PRO A 279 1.56 0.24 -0.26
CA PRO A 279 2.15 1.42 0.38
C PRO A 279 1.37 1.92 1.61
N HIS A 280 0.07 1.69 1.68
CA HIS A 280 -0.77 2.05 2.82
C HIS A 280 -0.42 1.25 4.10
N HIS A 281 -0.02 -0.02 3.99
CA HIS A 281 0.49 -0.78 5.13
C HIS A 281 1.86 -0.26 5.59
N LEU A 282 2.70 0.16 4.65
CA LEU A 282 3.97 0.80 4.97
C LEU A 282 3.76 2.16 5.66
N ALA A 283 2.81 2.97 5.17
CA ALA A 283 2.43 4.23 5.81
C ALA A 283 1.91 4.02 7.24
N ALA A 284 1.09 2.97 7.46
CA ALA A 284 0.62 2.59 8.78
C ALA A 284 1.78 2.20 9.71
N LEU A 285 2.76 1.42 9.23
CA LEU A 285 3.95 1.09 10.00
C LEU A 285 4.74 2.34 10.37
N ILE A 286 5.00 3.23 9.41
CA ILE A 286 5.70 4.50 9.66
C ILE A 286 4.96 5.33 10.71
N ALA A 287 3.63 5.42 10.63
CA ALA A 287 2.81 6.13 11.60
C ALA A 287 2.90 5.49 13.00
N CYS A 288 2.78 4.15 13.11
CA CYS A 288 2.95 3.41 14.36
C CYS A 288 4.33 3.66 14.99
N LEU A 289 5.38 3.53 14.18
CA LEU A 289 6.75 3.76 14.63
C LEU A 289 6.98 5.22 15.04
N THR A 290 6.38 6.18 14.32
CA THR A 290 6.45 7.61 14.67
C THR A 290 5.79 7.85 16.02
N GLY A 291 4.57 7.34 16.22
CA GLY A 291 3.86 7.45 17.49
C GLY A 291 4.66 6.86 18.65
N PHE A 292 5.18 5.65 18.50
CA PHE A 292 6.02 5.00 19.51
C PHE A 292 7.29 5.80 19.83
N LEU A 293 7.96 6.34 18.81
CA LEU A 293 9.16 7.15 18.99
C LEU A 293 8.89 8.47 19.74
N LEU A 294 7.77 9.12 19.44
CA LEU A 294 7.32 10.33 20.15
C LEU A 294 7.06 10.04 21.63
N ILE A 295 6.38 8.94 21.94
CA ILE A 295 6.12 8.47 23.30
C ILE A 295 7.43 8.13 24.01
N TRP A 296 8.33 7.42 23.31
CA TRP A 296 9.64 7.07 23.85
C TRP A 296 10.49 8.29 24.22
N ALA A 297 10.48 9.32 23.37
CA ALA A 297 11.19 10.57 23.62
C ALA A 297 10.54 11.41 24.74
N ALA A 298 9.21 11.43 24.81
CA ALA A 298 8.44 12.19 25.81
C ALA A 298 8.71 11.78 27.26
N ARG A 299 9.09 10.52 27.48
CA ARG A 299 9.41 10.00 28.83
C ARG A 299 10.58 10.70 29.53
N GLN A 300 11.47 11.34 28.77
CA GLN A 300 12.71 11.96 29.28
C GLN A 300 12.64 13.49 29.33
N ASN A 301 11.58 14.10 28.79
CA ASN A 301 11.52 15.53 28.53
C ASN A 301 10.63 16.31 29.50
N GLU A 302 10.66 17.63 29.41
CA GLU A 302 9.84 18.57 30.13
C GLU A 302 8.34 18.33 29.88
N ARG A 303 7.47 18.86 30.77
CA ARG A 303 6.02 18.68 30.72
C ARG A 303 5.40 19.02 29.36
N GLN A 304 5.81 20.13 28.75
CA GLN A 304 5.28 20.57 27.44
C GLN A 304 5.58 19.58 26.32
N GLN A 305 6.82 19.06 26.27
CA GLN A 305 7.23 18.07 25.28
C GLN A 305 6.55 16.71 25.52
N SER A 306 6.22 16.39 26.77
CA SER A 306 5.45 15.20 27.12
C SER A 306 4.02 15.27 26.59
N ILE A 307 3.33 16.42 26.73
CA ILE A 307 1.98 16.62 26.19
C ILE A 307 1.97 16.53 24.66
N ALA A 308 2.91 17.24 24.00
CA ALA A 308 3.03 17.19 22.55
C ALA A 308 3.35 15.78 22.03
N GLY A 309 4.16 15.02 22.77
CA GLY A 309 4.46 13.61 22.48
C GLY A 309 3.23 12.71 22.60
N VAL A 310 2.40 12.92 23.63
CA VAL A 310 1.12 12.20 23.83
C VAL A 310 0.15 12.46 22.68
N ILE A 311 -0.06 13.75 22.38
CA ILE A 311 -0.99 14.15 21.28
C ILE A 311 -0.47 13.63 19.93
N GLY A 312 0.79 13.87 19.61
CA GLY A 312 1.39 13.41 18.36
C GLY A 312 1.41 11.88 18.24
N GLY A 313 1.66 11.16 19.35
CA GLY A 313 1.58 9.70 19.42
C GLY A 313 0.16 9.18 19.19
N GLY A 314 -0.83 9.80 19.83
CA GLY A 314 -2.24 9.47 19.63
C GLY A 314 -2.74 9.70 18.20
N LEU A 315 -2.40 10.85 17.61
CA LEU A 315 -2.70 11.16 16.20
C LEU A 315 -2.04 10.16 15.24
N ALA A 316 -0.79 9.79 15.50
CA ALA A 316 -0.05 8.86 14.66
C ALA A 316 -0.65 7.44 14.70
N PHE A 317 -1.02 6.94 15.87
CA PHE A 317 -1.69 5.64 16.00
C PHE A 317 -3.10 5.65 15.39
N ALA A 318 -3.85 6.75 15.52
CA ALA A 318 -5.15 6.92 14.89
C ALA A 318 -5.03 6.95 13.35
N SER A 319 -4.04 7.66 12.81
CA SER A 319 -3.73 7.64 11.36
C SER A 319 -3.38 6.23 10.88
N ALA A 320 -2.59 5.49 11.66
CA ALA A 320 -2.23 4.12 11.34
C ALA A 320 -3.46 3.20 11.29
N ALA A 321 -4.39 3.34 12.23
CA ALA A 321 -5.61 2.53 12.29
C ALA A 321 -6.46 2.66 11.02
N GLY A 322 -6.58 3.87 10.49
CA GLY A 322 -7.29 4.12 9.23
C GLY A 322 -6.50 3.81 7.97
N ALA A 323 -5.17 3.67 8.06
CA ALA A 323 -4.32 3.27 6.93
C ALA A 323 -4.14 1.74 6.84
N SER A 324 -4.12 1.01 7.97
CA SER A 324 -4.08 -0.45 8.01
C SER A 324 -4.49 -0.99 9.37
N VAL A 325 -5.63 -1.64 9.45
CA VAL A 325 -6.10 -2.30 10.68
C VAL A 325 -5.19 -3.46 11.10
N TYR A 326 -4.57 -4.17 10.15
CA TYR A 326 -3.69 -5.31 10.42
C TYR A 326 -2.37 -4.90 11.08
N VAL A 327 -1.68 -3.91 10.50
CA VAL A 327 -0.43 -3.37 11.05
C VAL A 327 -0.70 -2.73 12.41
N THR A 328 -1.76 -1.93 12.51
CA THR A 328 -2.09 -1.22 13.75
C THR A 328 -2.54 -2.18 14.85
N GLY A 329 -3.34 -3.20 14.53
CA GLY A 329 -3.75 -4.23 15.50
C GLY A 329 -2.55 -4.99 16.06
N THR A 330 -1.60 -5.39 15.21
CA THR A 330 -0.34 -6.00 15.63
C THR A 330 0.47 -5.06 16.51
N PHE A 331 0.60 -3.80 16.11
CA PHE A 331 1.37 -2.81 16.85
C PHE A 331 0.71 -2.44 18.18
N ALA A 332 -0.62 -2.44 18.26
CA ALA A 332 -1.37 -2.28 19.50
C ALA A 332 -1.08 -3.42 20.50
N ALA A 333 -1.05 -4.68 20.00
CA ALA A 333 -0.62 -5.82 20.82
C ALA A 333 0.83 -5.64 21.32
N CYS A 334 1.75 -5.19 20.46
CA CYS A 334 3.12 -4.86 20.87
C CYS A 334 3.15 -3.75 21.95
N CYS A 335 2.37 -2.69 21.78
CA CYS A 335 2.27 -1.61 22.76
C CYS A 335 1.66 -2.10 24.10
N ALA A 336 0.68 -3.00 24.07
CA ALA A 336 0.09 -3.59 25.26
C ALA A 336 1.13 -4.40 26.07
N VAL A 337 1.97 -5.19 25.39
CA VAL A 337 3.08 -5.91 26.02
C VAL A 337 4.12 -4.93 26.59
N CYS A 338 4.48 -3.86 25.85
CA CYS A 338 5.37 -2.82 26.36
C CYS A 338 4.78 -2.09 27.57
N LEU A 339 3.47 -1.84 27.60
CA LEU A 339 2.75 -1.24 28.72
C LEU A 339 2.81 -2.17 29.95
N LEU A 340 2.54 -3.45 29.76
CA LEU A 340 2.64 -4.45 30.84
C LEU A 340 4.07 -4.50 31.42
N ILE A 341 5.08 -4.55 30.57
CA ILE A 341 6.49 -4.51 31.00
C ILE A 341 6.78 -3.21 31.78
N ALA A 342 6.28 -2.08 31.33
CA ALA A 342 6.47 -0.80 32.00
C ALA A 342 5.84 -0.77 33.39
N LEU A 343 4.64 -1.32 33.53
CA LEU A 343 3.94 -1.45 34.83
C LEU A 343 4.71 -2.38 35.78
N LEU A 344 5.12 -3.56 35.31
CA LEU A 344 5.88 -4.55 36.10
C LEU A 344 7.27 -4.04 36.52
N LYS A 345 7.88 -3.16 35.71
CA LYS A 345 9.21 -2.57 36.01
C LYS A 345 9.13 -1.20 36.71
N GLY A 346 7.93 -0.73 37.06
CA GLY A 346 7.74 0.56 37.70
C GLY A 346 8.07 1.78 36.85
N TRP A 347 8.00 1.67 35.52
CA TRP A 347 8.23 2.79 34.60
C TRP A 347 6.97 3.63 34.41
N TRP A 348 6.38 4.10 35.50
CA TRP A 348 5.07 4.72 35.56
C TRP A 348 4.87 5.87 34.55
N ARG A 349 5.87 6.75 34.42
CA ARG A 349 5.79 7.85 33.47
C ARG A 349 5.63 7.36 32.03
N TYR A 350 6.37 6.31 31.65
CA TYR A 350 6.26 5.71 30.32
C TYR A 350 4.92 5.00 30.13
N ALA A 351 4.46 4.28 31.16
CA ALA A 351 3.17 3.61 31.13
C ALA A 351 2.01 4.59 30.96
N VAL A 352 2.02 5.71 31.70
CA VAL A 352 0.98 6.76 31.58
C VAL A 352 1.00 7.40 30.19
N VAL A 353 2.18 7.80 29.69
CA VAL A 353 2.30 8.43 28.36
C VAL A 353 1.81 7.47 27.27
N LEU A 354 2.21 6.20 27.32
CA LEU A 354 1.77 5.18 26.35
C LEU A 354 0.26 4.91 26.45
N GLY A 355 -0.27 4.74 27.67
CA GLY A 355 -1.70 4.49 27.89
C GLY A 355 -2.58 5.64 27.43
N VAL A 356 -2.22 6.89 27.77
CA VAL A 356 -2.98 8.07 27.36
C VAL A 356 -2.91 8.26 25.84
N SER A 357 -1.75 8.04 25.22
CA SER A 357 -1.63 8.10 23.74
C SER A 357 -2.51 7.04 23.07
N GLY A 358 -2.54 5.82 23.62
CA GLY A 358 -3.41 4.74 23.13
C GLY A 358 -4.90 5.09 23.27
N PHE A 359 -5.29 5.69 24.39
CA PHE A 359 -6.66 6.16 24.60
C PHE A 359 -7.05 7.26 23.61
N VAL A 360 -6.19 8.28 23.40
CA VAL A 360 -6.41 9.32 22.39
C VAL A 360 -6.56 8.71 21.00
N ALA A 361 -5.71 7.75 20.64
CA ALA A 361 -5.81 7.04 19.37
C ALA A 361 -7.12 6.29 19.21
N ALA A 362 -7.55 5.57 20.24
CA ALA A 362 -8.82 4.83 20.24
C ALA A 362 -10.02 5.74 20.05
N VAL A 363 -10.08 6.88 20.77
CA VAL A 363 -11.16 7.87 20.65
C VAL A 363 -11.18 8.46 19.23
N LEU A 364 -10.02 8.83 18.69
CA LEU A 364 -9.94 9.43 17.35
C LEU A 364 -10.22 8.42 16.23
N ALA A 365 -9.83 7.16 16.37
CA ALA A 365 -10.08 6.14 15.36
C ALA A 365 -11.50 5.55 15.45
N PHE A 366 -12.19 5.69 16.59
CA PHE A 366 -13.48 5.05 16.84
C PHE A 366 -14.54 5.30 15.76
N PRO A 367 -14.80 6.53 15.29
CA PRO A 367 -15.84 6.77 14.28
C PRO A 367 -15.55 6.03 12.97
N PHE A 368 -14.28 5.95 12.57
CA PHE A 368 -13.86 5.21 11.38
C PHE A 368 -13.99 3.69 11.60
N LEU A 369 -13.49 3.17 12.71
CA LEU A 369 -13.58 1.73 13.03
C LEU A 369 -15.03 1.28 13.15
N PHE A 370 -15.89 2.11 13.74
CA PHE A 370 -17.33 1.84 13.83
C PHE A 370 -17.97 1.82 12.43
N GLN A 371 -17.58 2.72 11.52
CA GLN A 371 -18.05 2.71 10.13
C GLN A 371 -17.69 1.39 9.42
N LEU A 372 -16.49 0.83 9.66
CA LEU A 372 -16.10 -0.45 9.06
C LEU A 372 -16.97 -1.63 9.48
N THR A 373 -17.62 -1.55 10.64
CA THR A 373 -18.54 -2.61 11.15
C THR A 373 -19.96 -2.46 10.63
N GLN A 374 -20.33 -1.27 10.10
CA GLN A 374 -21.66 -1.03 9.55
C GLN A 374 -21.81 -1.66 8.17
N GLY A 375 -23.00 -2.20 7.86
CA GLY A 375 -23.34 -2.70 6.51
C GLY A 375 -22.90 -4.14 6.23
N SER A 376 -22.52 -4.91 7.25
CA SER A 376 -22.55 -6.37 7.14
C SER A 376 -24.01 -6.78 7.29
N GLU A 377 -24.74 -6.98 6.20
CA GLU A 377 -25.93 -7.83 6.30
C GLU A 377 -25.42 -9.22 6.68
N PRO A 378 -25.89 -9.80 7.80
CA PRO A 378 -25.58 -11.19 8.09
C PRO A 378 -26.20 -11.99 6.93
N SER A 379 -25.37 -12.67 6.15
CA SER A 379 -25.85 -13.70 5.21
C SER A 379 -26.75 -14.63 6.03
N HIS A 380 -28.00 -14.78 5.57
CA HIS A 380 -29.02 -15.53 6.30
C HIS A 380 -28.48 -16.91 6.71
N GLY A 381 -28.33 -17.15 8.04
CA GLY A 381 -27.92 -18.42 8.62
C GLY A 381 -26.43 -18.62 8.90
N SER A 382 -25.56 -17.68 8.57
CA SER A 382 -24.13 -17.80 8.93
C SER A 382 -23.85 -17.25 10.32
N VAL A 383 -23.23 -18.09 11.15
CA VAL A 383 -22.63 -17.67 12.41
C VAL A 383 -21.62 -16.55 12.13
N PRO A 384 -21.62 -15.42 12.88
CA PRO A 384 -20.64 -14.36 12.66
C PRO A 384 -19.23 -14.95 12.69
N THR A 385 -18.58 -14.98 11.53
CA THR A 385 -17.21 -15.46 11.45
C THR A 385 -16.31 -14.44 12.12
N PRO A 386 -15.45 -14.85 13.08
CA PRO A 386 -14.55 -13.91 13.74
C PRO A 386 -13.58 -13.34 12.71
N PHE A 387 -13.31 -12.03 12.77
CA PHE A 387 -12.33 -11.35 11.88
C PHE A 387 -10.93 -11.95 11.98
N VAL A 388 -10.60 -12.55 13.13
CA VAL A 388 -9.30 -13.16 13.41
C VAL A 388 -9.54 -14.57 13.94
N ALA A 389 -8.85 -15.55 13.35
CA ALA A 389 -8.84 -16.93 13.80
C ALA A 389 -7.45 -17.35 14.27
N PHE A 390 -7.41 -18.35 15.16
CA PHE A 390 -6.18 -19.02 15.54
C PHE A 390 -5.79 -20.05 14.49
N GLY A 391 -4.50 -20.11 14.16
CA GLY A 391 -3.93 -21.09 13.24
C GLY A 391 -2.41 -21.01 13.26
N VAL A 392 -1.73 -22.01 12.68
CA VAL A 392 -0.28 -21.94 12.44
C VAL A 392 -0.05 -21.36 11.07
N ARG A 393 0.97 -20.49 10.94
CA ARG A 393 1.35 -19.89 9.67
C ARG A 393 1.46 -20.94 8.56
N THR A 394 0.77 -20.68 7.48
CA THR A 394 0.71 -21.59 6.32
C THR A 394 2.04 -21.64 5.58
N PHE A 395 2.43 -22.84 5.14
CA PHE A 395 3.50 -23.06 4.19
C PHE A 395 2.93 -23.73 2.96
N LEU A 396 2.59 -22.91 1.96
CA LEU A 396 1.81 -23.33 0.80
C LEU A 396 2.52 -24.44 0.01
N LEU A 397 3.83 -24.28 -0.23
CA LEU A 397 4.61 -25.28 -1.00
C LEU A 397 4.56 -26.67 -0.36
N ALA A 398 4.67 -26.76 0.97
CA ALA A 398 4.58 -28.03 1.67
C ALA A 398 3.17 -28.63 1.57
N GLN A 399 2.13 -27.82 1.62
CA GLN A 399 0.75 -28.28 1.47
C GLN A 399 0.47 -28.80 0.06
N LEU A 400 0.98 -28.14 -0.97
CA LEU A 400 0.84 -28.57 -2.37
C LEU A 400 1.59 -29.85 -2.68
N LEU A 401 2.75 -30.09 -2.02
CA LEU A 401 3.56 -31.27 -2.25
C LEU A 401 3.09 -32.51 -1.46
N LEU A 402 2.52 -32.31 -0.27
CA LEU A 402 2.21 -33.40 0.66
C LEU A 402 0.71 -33.64 0.85
N GLU A 403 -0.13 -32.78 0.30
CA GLU A 403 -1.61 -32.89 0.23
C GLU A 403 -2.27 -33.46 1.50
N PRO A 404 -2.14 -32.80 2.67
CA PRO A 404 -2.64 -33.36 3.91
C PRO A 404 -4.17 -33.52 3.87
N SER A 405 -4.65 -34.72 4.14
CA SER A 405 -6.08 -35.10 4.02
C SER A 405 -6.98 -34.58 5.15
N SER A 406 -6.42 -33.99 6.20
CA SER A 406 -7.19 -33.51 7.35
C SER A 406 -6.71 -32.15 7.85
N ARG A 407 -7.62 -31.39 8.48
CA ARG A 407 -7.28 -30.11 9.11
C ARG A 407 -6.22 -30.23 10.20
N GLY A 408 -6.22 -31.33 10.97
CA GLY A 408 -5.19 -31.63 11.96
C GLY A 408 -3.84 -31.93 11.30
N GLY A 409 -3.83 -32.68 10.21
CA GLY A 409 -2.65 -32.95 9.41
C GLY A 409 -2.04 -31.68 8.81
N THR A 410 -2.88 -30.80 8.28
CA THR A 410 -2.45 -29.47 7.78
C THR A 410 -1.78 -28.64 8.87
N LEU A 411 -2.38 -28.59 10.06
CA LEU A 411 -1.83 -27.82 11.19
C LEU A 411 -0.49 -28.41 11.65
N ALA A 412 -0.38 -29.74 11.76
CA ALA A 412 0.84 -30.43 12.14
C ALA A 412 1.95 -30.21 11.10
N LEU A 413 1.62 -30.31 9.82
CA LEU A 413 2.55 -30.05 8.72
C LEU A 413 3.09 -28.62 8.76
N ASN A 414 2.20 -27.63 8.87
CA ASN A 414 2.61 -26.23 8.98
C ASN A 414 3.51 -25.99 10.20
N ALA A 415 3.18 -26.58 11.37
CA ALA A 415 3.99 -26.47 12.58
C ALA A 415 5.38 -27.09 12.40
N ALA A 416 5.46 -28.28 11.80
CA ALA A 416 6.73 -28.94 11.52
C ALA A 416 7.60 -28.17 10.52
N MET A 417 6.98 -27.50 9.56
CA MET A 417 7.67 -26.73 8.52
C MET A 417 7.99 -25.29 8.91
N LEU A 418 7.54 -24.78 10.08
CA LEU A 418 7.82 -23.40 10.51
C LEU A 418 9.30 -23.02 10.46
N PRO A 419 10.27 -23.84 10.90
CA PRO A 419 11.67 -23.47 10.84
C PRO A 419 12.17 -23.25 9.40
N LEU A 420 11.74 -24.11 8.47
CA LEU A 420 12.09 -24.00 7.06
C LEU A 420 11.38 -22.80 6.42
N ASN A 421 10.09 -22.60 6.71
CA ASN A 421 9.31 -21.45 6.25
C ASN A 421 10.02 -20.14 6.66
N TYR A 422 10.35 -19.98 7.94
CA TYR A 422 11.05 -18.78 8.42
C TYR A 422 12.49 -18.67 7.93
N PHE A 423 13.17 -19.78 7.68
CA PHE A 423 14.49 -19.72 7.06
C PHE A 423 14.44 -19.16 5.64
N LEU A 424 13.45 -19.57 4.86
CA LEU A 424 13.25 -19.03 3.51
C LEU A 424 12.77 -17.58 3.53
N GLU A 425 11.76 -17.28 4.31
CA GLU A 425 11.11 -15.96 4.36
C GLU A 425 11.99 -14.86 4.98
N PHE A 426 12.77 -15.15 6.03
CA PHE A 426 13.64 -14.17 6.68
C PHE A 426 15.09 -14.21 6.21
N GLY A 427 15.60 -15.35 5.74
CA GLY A 427 16.94 -15.48 5.20
C GLY A 427 18.03 -14.85 6.09
N PHE A 428 18.67 -13.79 5.59
CA PHE A 428 19.67 -13.02 6.30
C PHE A 428 19.16 -12.48 7.66
N PHE A 429 17.91 -12.03 7.74
CA PHE A 429 17.36 -11.47 8.98
C PHE A 429 17.11 -12.55 10.05
N LEU A 430 16.92 -13.82 9.68
CA LEU A 430 16.89 -14.92 10.65
C LEU A 430 18.25 -15.11 11.33
N ALA A 431 19.34 -15.02 10.57
CA ALA A 431 20.69 -15.06 11.15
C ALA A 431 20.93 -13.90 12.13
N VAL A 432 20.46 -12.70 11.80
CA VAL A 432 20.49 -11.53 12.69
C VAL A 432 19.67 -11.80 13.97
N ALA A 433 18.48 -12.37 13.85
CA ALA A 433 17.65 -12.74 15.00
C ALA A 433 18.37 -13.74 15.92
N CYS A 434 18.98 -14.79 15.37
CA CYS A 434 19.76 -15.77 16.12
C CYS A 434 20.94 -15.14 16.87
N LEU A 435 21.67 -14.25 16.22
CA LEU A 435 22.78 -13.51 16.86
C LEU A 435 22.28 -12.56 17.96
N GLY A 436 21.14 -11.88 17.73
CA GLY A 436 20.49 -11.03 18.73
C GLY A 436 20.08 -11.82 19.97
N VAL A 437 19.45 -12.97 19.81
CA VAL A 437 19.07 -13.86 20.91
C VAL A 437 20.32 -14.38 21.66
N ARG A 438 21.38 -14.77 20.94
CA ARG A 438 22.67 -15.18 21.57
C ARG A 438 23.26 -14.03 22.40
N ARG A 439 23.22 -12.79 21.89
CA ARG A 439 23.69 -11.59 22.60
C ARG A 439 22.89 -11.38 23.88
N ILE A 440 21.56 -11.43 23.81
CA ILE A 440 20.67 -11.25 24.98
C ILE A 440 20.90 -12.37 26.00
N ARG A 441 21.05 -13.64 25.59
CA ARG A 441 21.31 -14.76 26.49
C ARG A 441 22.65 -14.62 27.22
N ARG A 442 23.70 -14.05 26.61
CA ARG A 442 25.02 -13.91 27.22
C ARG A 442 25.16 -12.67 28.09
N HIS A 443 24.57 -11.56 27.68
CA HIS A 443 24.81 -10.25 28.28
C HIS A 443 23.57 -9.62 28.92
N GLY A 444 22.41 -10.28 28.80
CA GLY A 444 21.13 -9.68 29.21
C GLY A 444 20.69 -8.54 28.29
N PHE A 445 19.60 -7.89 28.67
CA PHE A 445 19.14 -6.68 27.97
C PHE A 445 20.03 -5.49 28.36
N GLN A 446 20.60 -4.82 27.36
CA GLN A 446 21.51 -3.68 27.57
C GLN A 446 20.77 -2.37 27.92
N GLY A 447 19.47 -2.44 28.17
CA GLY A 447 18.68 -1.29 28.58
C GLY A 447 17.20 -1.39 28.21
N LYS A 448 16.47 -0.31 28.48
CA LYS A 448 15.02 -0.25 28.23
C LYS A 448 14.68 -0.39 26.74
N ALA A 449 15.51 0.16 25.86
CA ALA A 449 15.31 0.11 24.41
C ALA A 449 15.42 -1.34 23.90
N ASP A 450 16.43 -2.07 24.33
CA ASP A 450 16.64 -3.49 23.96
C ASP A 450 15.45 -4.36 24.40
N LEU A 451 14.96 -4.15 25.62
CA LEU A 451 13.83 -4.90 26.14
C LEU A 451 12.55 -4.58 25.35
N CYS A 452 12.26 -3.31 25.06
CA CYS A 452 11.10 -2.92 24.27
C CYS A 452 11.24 -3.42 22.81
N ALA A 453 12.41 -3.31 22.18
CA ALA A 453 12.63 -3.83 20.84
C ALA A 453 12.40 -5.34 20.77
N SER A 454 12.93 -6.08 21.74
CA SER A 454 12.74 -7.54 21.82
C SER A 454 11.27 -7.92 22.06
N ALA A 455 10.56 -7.14 22.88
CA ALA A 455 9.13 -7.34 23.12
C ALA A 455 8.30 -7.09 21.85
N LEU A 456 8.60 -6.01 21.10
CA LEU A 456 7.98 -5.71 19.81
C LEU A 456 8.20 -6.86 18.81
N ALA A 457 9.45 -7.32 18.67
CA ALA A 457 9.81 -8.40 17.76
C ALA A 457 9.13 -9.72 18.12
N ALA A 458 9.16 -10.10 19.40
CA ALA A 458 8.53 -11.34 19.87
C ALA A 458 7.02 -11.33 19.71
N THR A 459 6.35 -10.21 20.06
CA THR A 459 4.89 -10.08 19.92
C THR A 459 4.48 -10.13 18.46
N ALA A 460 5.17 -9.41 17.56
CA ALA A 460 4.90 -9.44 16.13
C ALA A 460 5.11 -10.83 15.53
N LEU A 461 6.15 -11.57 15.97
CA LEU A 461 6.38 -12.96 15.57
C LEU A 461 5.25 -13.88 16.01
N LEU A 462 4.77 -13.74 17.26
CA LEU A 462 3.66 -14.55 17.77
C LEU A 462 2.36 -14.28 16.99
N VAL A 463 2.04 -13.01 16.71
CA VAL A 463 0.88 -12.64 15.89
C VAL A 463 1.02 -13.22 14.49
N CYS A 464 2.16 -13.04 13.83
CA CYS A 464 2.44 -13.56 12.50
C CYS A 464 2.33 -15.09 12.43
N THR A 465 2.70 -15.80 13.51
CA THR A 465 2.71 -17.26 13.55
C THR A 465 1.34 -17.86 13.82
N PHE A 466 0.59 -17.28 14.76
CA PHE A 466 -0.59 -17.95 15.35
C PHE A 466 -1.93 -17.26 15.06
N LEU A 467 -1.94 -16.06 14.49
CA LEU A 467 -3.17 -15.35 14.15
C LEU A 467 -3.29 -15.18 12.63
N ARG A 468 -4.51 -15.37 12.13
CA ARG A 468 -4.84 -15.18 10.71
C ARG A 468 -6.10 -14.34 10.58
N SER A 469 -6.14 -13.45 9.60
CA SER A 469 -7.40 -12.85 9.17
C SER A 469 -8.20 -13.86 8.36
N VAL A 470 -9.52 -13.80 8.45
CA VAL A 470 -10.44 -14.65 7.69
C VAL A 470 -11.34 -13.84 6.74
N VAL A 471 -11.02 -12.56 6.58
CA VAL A 471 -11.79 -11.64 5.73
C VAL A 471 -11.50 -11.86 4.25
N ILE A 472 -10.23 -12.20 3.95
CA ILE A 472 -9.77 -12.53 2.58
C ILE A 472 -8.88 -13.77 2.65
N GLU A 473 -8.74 -14.46 1.53
CA GLU A 473 -8.00 -15.72 1.45
C GLU A 473 -6.51 -15.58 1.82
N THR A 474 -5.90 -14.45 1.52
CA THR A 474 -4.44 -14.22 1.60
C THR A 474 -3.88 -14.01 3.01
N ASN A 475 -4.67 -14.12 4.07
CA ASN A 475 -4.21 -13.92 5.46
C ASN A 475 -3.36 -12.64 5.67
N ASP A 476 -3.89 -11.50 5.31
CA ASP A 476 -3.19 -10.20 5.42
C ASP A 476 -2.67 -9.91 6.84
N LEU A 477 -3.37 -10.35 7.90
CA LEU A 477 -2.86 -10.18 9.26
C LEU A 477 -1.52 -10.90 9.44
N GLY A 478 -1.40 -12.16 9.01
CA GLY A 478 -0.16 -12.93 9.11
C GLY A 478 0.98 -12.34 8.28
N ILE A 479 0.68 -11.77 7.12
CA ILE A 479 1.66 -11.12 6.25
C ILE A 479 2.11 -9.78 6.84
N ARG A 480 1.16 -8.90 7.18
CA ARG A 480 1.46 -7.51 7.56
C ARG A 480 1.97 -7.37 9.00
N SER A 481 1.69 -8.32 9.89
CA SER A 481 2.23 -8.35 11.25
C SER A 481 3.75 -8.53 11.27
N ALA A 482 4.32 -9.18 10.29
CA ALA A 482 5.77 -9.36 10.15
C ALA A 482 6.56 -8.06 9.98
N LEU A 483 5.93 -6.98 9.49
CA LEU A 483 6.60 -5.70 9.24
C LEU A 483 7.24 -5.09 10.49
N ALA A 484 6.59 -5.19 11.65
CA ALA A 484 7.16 -4.69 12.90
C ALA A 484 8.38 -5.51 13.34
N LEU A 485 8.34 -6.84 13.18
CA LEU A 485 9.47 -7.73 13.41
C LEU A 485 10.64 -7.40 12.48
N GLN A 486 10.37 -7.34 11.16
CA GLN A 486 11.39 -7.02 10.15
C GLN A 486 12.08 -5.68 10.43
N PHE A 487 11.33 -4.66 10.88
CA PHE A 487 11.90 -3.36 11.23
C PHE A 487 12.91 -3.47 12.39
N ILE A 488 12.57 -4.21 13.45
CA ILE A 488 13.49 -4.42 14.58
C ILE A 488 14.72 -5.22 14.14
N LEU A 489 14.55 -6.26 13.33
CA LEU A 489 15.67 -7.05 12.80
C LEU A 489 16.59 -6.21 11.91
N LEU A 490 16.03 -5.30 11.12
CA LEU A 490 16.80 -4.35 10.30
C LEU A 490 17.63 -3.40 11.18
N LEU A 491 17.06 -2.88 12.26
CA LEU A 491 17.81 -2.03 13.21
C LEU A 491 18.95 -2.82 13.87
N TRP A 492 18.70 -4.05 14.30
CA TRP A 492 19.75 -4.92 14.88
C TRP A 492 20.83 -5.25 13.85
N ALA A 493 20.46 -5.53 12.61
CA ALA A 493 21.41 -5.78 11.53
C ALA A 493 22.31 -4.56 11.28
N ALA A 494 21.72 -3.36 11.22
CA ALA A 494 22.47 -2.11 11.03
C ALA A 494 23.47 -1.86 12.19
N GLU A 495 23.09 -2.15 13.42
CA GLU A 495 23.94 -2.04 14.60
C GLU A 495 25.08 -3.07 14.58
N MET A 496 24.75 -4.36 14.41
CA MET A 496 25.73 -5.44 14.35
C MET A 496 26.73 -5.26 13.21
N TRP A 497 26.28 -4.73 12.06
CA TRP A 497 27.17 -4.41 10.95
C TRP A 497 28.12 -3.26 11.29
N ASN A 498 27.62 -2.22 11.95
CA ASN A 498 28.45 -1.10 12.37
C ASN A 498 29.50 -1.50 13.45
N GLU A 499 29.16 -2.43 14.33
CA GLU A 499 30.06 -3.03 15.32
C GLU A 499 31.08 -3.99 14.70
N GLY A 500 30.92 -4.37 13.44
CA GLY A 500 31.78 -5.32 12.73
C GLY A 500 31.44 -6.80 13.00
N VAL A 501 30.35 -7.08 13.68
CA VAL A 501 29.89 -8.46 13.96
C VAL A 501 29.53 -9.20 12.68
N LEU A 502 28.80 -8.54 11.77
CA LEU A 502 28.37 -9.09 10.48
C LEU A 502 29.41 -8.90 9.37
N GLY A 503 30.49 -8.13 9.61
CA GLY A 503 31.54 -7.87 8.62
C GLY A 503 32.61 -8.98 8.57
N PHE A 504 33.42 -8.96 7.51
CA PHE A 504 34.58 -9.86 7.36
C PHE A 504 35.76 -9.45 8.23
N ALA A 505 35.78 -8.21 8.73
CA ALA A 505 36.79 -7.69 9.65
C ALA A 505 36.52 -8.19 11.09
N PRO A 506 37.56 -8.30 11.93
CA PRO A 506 37.38 -8.66 13.34
C PRO A 506 36.48 -7.63 14.05
N PRO A 507 35.65 -8.09 15.03
CA PRO A 507 34.78 -7.18 15.78
C PRO A 507 35.56 -6.11 16.49
N ARG A 508 35.09 -4.88 16.49
CA ARG A 508 35.74 -3.72 17.08
C ARG A 508 35.61 -3.64 18.61
N THR A 509 34.70 -4.44 19.16
CA THR A 509 34.43 -4.47 20.61
C THR A 509 34.75 -5.85 21.16
N GLY A 510 35.57 -5.92 22.21
CA GLY A 510 36.09 -7.17 22.79
C GLY A 510 35.09 -8.10 23.48
N GLY A 511 33.78 -7.73 23.51
CA GLY A 511 32.67 -8.55 24.07
C GLY A 511 31.66 -9.04 23.04
N ALA A 512 31.85 -8.72 21.76
CA ALA A 512 30.87 -9.10 20.74
C ALA A 512 30.87 -10.62 20.49
N VAL A 513 29.67 -11.21 20.40
CA VAL A 513 29.49 -12.61 19.98
C VAL A 513 29.86 -12.71 18.50
N ALA A 514 31.13 -12.96 18.22
CA ALA A 514 31.59 -13.10 16.85
C ALA A 514 31.10 -14.42 16.25
N PRO A 515 30.47 -14.40 15.06
CA PRO A 515 30.13 -15.63 14.34
C PRO A 515 31.38 -16.37 13.87
N SER A 516 31.32 -17.69 13.84
CA SER A 516 32.35 -18.58 13.28
C SER A 516 32.57 -18.31 11.78
N ARG A 517 33.64 -18.83 11.21
CA ARG A 517 33.91 -18.69 9.76
C ARG A 517 32.79 -19.26 8.90
N SER A 518 32.21 -20.40 9.29
CA SER A 518 31.07 -21.03 8.59
C SER A 518 29.79 -20.19 8.68
N GLU A 519 29.48 -19.65 9.87
CA GLU A 519 28.35 -18.74 10.04
C GLU A 519 28.52 -17.46 9.22
N ARG A 520 29.70 -16.87 9.14
CA ARG A 520 29.95 -15.70 8.28
C ARG A 520 29.73 -15.99 6.80
N ARG A 521 30.14 -17.19 6.32
CA ARG A 521 29.87 -17.62 4.94
C ARG A 521 28.37 -17.77 4.68
N LEU A 522 27.65 -18.37 5.63
CA LEU A 522 26.19 -18.51 5.52
C LEU A 522 25.50 -17.13 5.51
N ILE A 523 25.89 -16.23 6.40
CA ILE A 523 25.36 -14.86 6.44
C ILE A 523 25.63 -14.13 5.10
N ALA A 524 26.84 -14.26 4.55
CA ALA A 524 27.16 -13.65 3.26
C ALA A 524 26.33 -14.26 2.11
N LEU A 525 26.14 -15.57 2.10
CA LEU A 525 25.33 -16.27 1.11
C LEU A 525 23.86 -15.82 1.19
N THR A 526 23.26 -15.78 2.39
CA THR A 526 21.87 -15.33 2.57
C THR A 526 21.70 -13.86 2.21
N LEU A 527 22.69 -13.02 2.44
CA LEU A 527 22.69 -11.61 2.01
C LEU A 527 22.69 -11.48 0.49
N ILE A 528 23.56 -12.25 -0.19
CA ILE A 528 23.64 -12.24 -1.66
C ILE A 528 22.32 -12.74 -2.27
N LEU A 529 21.78 -13.86 -1.78
CA LEU A 529 20.51 -14.40 -2.27
C LEU A 529 19.35 -13.44 -2.03
N GLY A 530 19.30 -12.77 -0.86
CA GLY A 530 18.29 -11.75 -0.60
C GLY A 530 18.41 -10.52 -1.52
N ALA A 531 19.64 -10.09 -1.86
CA ALA A 531 19.86 -9.04 -2.84
C ALA A 531 19.43 -9.48 -4.26
N MET A 532 19.70 -10.73 -4.63
CA MET A 532 19.24 -11.30 -5.90
C MET A 532 17.71 -11.33 -5.99
N GLY A 533 17.00 -11.66 -4.89
CA GLY A 533 15.55 -11.58 -4.82
C GLY A 533 15.02 -10.18 -5.12
N THR A 534 15.63 -9.14 -4.54
CA THR A 534 15.29 -7.75 -4.84
C THR A 534 15.55 -7.38 -6.30
N CYS A 535 16.69 -7.79 -6.89
CA CYS A 535 16.97 -7.55 -8.30
C CYS A 535 15.95 -8.26 -9.20
N TYR A 536 15.60 -9.50 -8.89
CA TYR A 536 14.58 -10.26 -9.61
C TYR A 536 13.25 -9.50 -9.60
N GLU A 537 12.78 -9.06 -8.42
CA GLU A 537 11.52 -8.31 -8.27
C GLU A 537 11.51 -7.04 -9.14
N PHE A 538 12.54 -6.21 -9.08
CA PHE A 538 12.63 -5.00 -9.91
C PHE A 538 12.63 -5.32 -11.41
N CYS A 539 13.36 -6.35 -11.84
CA CYS A 539 13.41 -6.74 -13.24
C CYS A 539 12.06 -7.26 -13.73
N LEU A 540 11.45 -8.19 -12.99
CA LEU A 540 10.24 -8.85 -13.44
C LEU A 540 9.00 -7.96 -13.39
N GLN A 541 8.88 -7.06 -12.43
CA GLN A 541 7.77 -6.11 -12.39
C GLN A 541 7.60 -5.35 -13.71
N ARG A 542 8.70 -5.07 -14.39
CA ARG A 542 8.72 -4.34 -15.65
C ARG A 542 8.83 -5.25 -16.87
N ALA A 543 9.68 -6.27 -16.81
CA ALA A 543 9.94 -7.15 -17.93
C ALA A 543 8.78 -8.11 -18.21
N PHE A 544 8.06 -8.56 -17.17
CA PHE A 544 7.04 -9.59 -17.29
C PHE A 544 5.92 -9.26 -18.30
N PRO A 545 5.28 -8.07 -18.28
CA PRO A 545 4.26 -7.72 -19.27
C PRO A 545 4.80 -7.67 -20.70
N ILE A 546 6.07 -7.23 -20.88
CA ILE A 546 6.74 -7.20 -22.19
C ILE A 546 7.01 -8.62 -22.67
N LEU A 547 7.50 -9.50 -21.78
CA LEU A 547 7.76 -10.91 -22.09
C LEU A 547 6.46 -11.65 -22.42
N SER A 548 5.37 -11.39 -21.69
CA SER A 548 4.05 -11.98 -21.94
C SER A 548 3.50 -11.62 -23.31
N ASP A 549 3.73 -10.40 -23.77
CA ASP A 549 3.30 -9.91 -25.07
C ASP A 549 4.20 -10.44 -26.22
N SER A 550 5.50 -10.59 -25.98
CA SER A 550 6.51 -10.96 -26.99
C SER A 550 6.71 -12.47 -27.10
N PHE A 551 6.64 -13.18 -25.99
CA PHE A 551 6.91 -14.63 -25.92
C PHE A 551 5.67 -15.33 -25.35
N ALA A 552 5.14 -16.31 -26.07
CA ALA A 552 4.11 -17.19 -25.53
C ALA A 552 4.67 -17.93 -24.33
N ILE A 553 4.29 -17.52 -23.13
CA ILE A 553 4.62 -18.20 -21.86
C ILE A 553 3.50 -19.21 -21.58
N PRO A 554 3.66 -20.51 -21.91
CA PRO A 554 2.52 -21.42 -22.13
C PRO A 554 1.79 -21.89 -20.87
N ARG A 555 2.23 -21.54 -19.65
CA ARG A 555 1.85 -22.30 -18.46
C ARG A 555 1.25 -21.53 -17.27
N TYR A 556 0.96 -20.25 -17.41
CA TYR A 556 0.18 -19.54 -16.40
C TYR A 556 -1.27 -19.40 -16.87
N PRO A 557 -2.24 -20.19 -16.36
CA PRO A 557 -3.65 -20.11 -16.78
C PRO A 557 -4.27 -18.73 -16.56
N TRP A 558 -3.77 -18.01 -15.55
CA TRP A 558 -4.21 -16.65 -15.22
C TRP A 558 -3.45 -15.55 -15.98
N LEU A 559 -2.37 -15.89 -16.65
CA LEU A 559 -1.57 -15.00 -17.50
C LEU A 559 -1.52 -15.65 -18.88
N SER A 560 -2.69 -15.74 -19.50
CA SER A 560 -2.81 -16.17 -20.88
C SER A 560 -1.81 -15.39 -21.73
N PRO A 561 -0.97 -16.04 -22.55
CA PRO A 561 -0.02 -15.35 -23.42
C PRO A 561 -0.80 -14.53 -24.44
N ASP A 562 -1.03 -13.29 -24.08
CA ASP A 562 -1.72 -12.35 -24.93
C ASP A 562 -0.71 -11.55 -25.72
N ARG A 563 -0.41 -12.01 -26.93
CA ARG A 563 0.47 -11.30 -27.87
C ARG A 563 -0.02 -9.91 -28.26
N GLN A 564 -1.22 -9.53 -27.82
CA GLN A 564 -1.82 -8.22 -28.06
C GLN A 564 -1.95 -7.39 -26.79
N LEU A 565 -1.43 -7.86 -25.64
CA LEU A 565 -1.57 -7.18 -24.35
C LEU A 565 -1.19 -5.69 -24.44
N GLY A 566 -0.03 -5.39 -25.03
CA GLY A 566 0.44 -4.01 -25.15
C GLY A 566 -0.46 -3.14 -26.03
N ARG A 567 -1.00 -3.67 -27.12
CA ARG A 567 -1.94 -2.95 -28.01
C ARG A 567 -3.30 -2.75 -27.33
N ARG A 568 -3.84 -3.79 -26.70
CA ARG A 568 -5.10 -3.70 -25.94
C ARG A 568 -5.02 -2.68 -24.81
N THR A 569 -3.93 -2.69 -24.07
CA THR A 569 -3.70 -1.71 -23.00
C THR A 569 -3.63 -0.28 -23.54
N PHE A 570 -2.97 -0.08 -24.67
CA PHE A 570 -2.89 1.21 -25.33
C PHE A 570 -4.26 1.73 -25.74
N GLU A 571 -5.06 0.91 -26.44
CA GLU A 571 -6.39 1.29 -26.91
C GLU A 571 -7.39 1.44 -25.75
N LEU A 572 -7.29 0.61 -24.69
CA LEU A 572 -8.13 0.75 -23.51
C LEU A 572 -7.88 2.09 -22.80
N ARG A 573 -6.62 2.45 -22.58
CA ARG A 573 -6.28 3.73 -21.97
C ARG A 573 -6.77 4.89 -22.82
N ARG A 574 -6.55 4.83 -24.12
CA ARG A 574 -7.03 5.83 -25.08
C ARG A 574 -8.55 5.97 -25.00
N ALA A 575 -9.29 4.86 -24.96
CA ALA A 575 -10.75 4.89 -24.85
C ALA A 575 -11.24 5.60 -23.60
N TYR A 576 -10.61 5.35 -22.44
CA TYR A 576 -10.97 6.05 -21.20
C TYR A 576 -10.64 7.54 -21.24
N GLU A 577 -9.49 7.94 -21.83
CA GLU A 577 -9.14 9.35 -22.00
C GLU A 577 -10.12 10.08 -22.95
N GLU A 578 -10.57 9.42 -24.02
CA GLU A 578 -11.63 9.95 -24.91
C GLU A 578 -12.97 10.07 -24.18
N LEU A 579 -13.34 9.06 -23.36
CA LEU A 579 -14.56 9.09 -22.53
C LEU A 579 -14.56 10.22 -21.50
N ASP A 580 -13.41 10.56 -20.92
CA ASP A 580 -13.28 11.69 -19.98
C ASP A 580 -13.56 13.04 -20.66
N GLY A 581 -13.40 13.13 -21.98
CA GLY A 581 -13.78 14.30 -22.76
C GLY A 581 -15.27 14.32 -23.17
N ILE A 582 -15.96 13.18 -23.14
CA ILE A 582 -17.33 13.02 -23.65
C ILE A 582 -18.34 12.95 -22.50
N LEU A 583 -18.05 12.20 -21.45
CA LEU A 583 -18.96 11.90 -20.36
C LEU A 583 -18.61 12.65 -19.07
N PRO A 584 -19.61 13.07 -18.27
CA PRO A 584 -19.33 13.69 -16.97
C PRO A 584 -18.62 12.71 -16.02
N ALA A 585 -17.87 13.22 -15.06
CA ALA A 585 -17.13 12.41 -14.09
C ALA A 585 -18.02 11.49 -13.22
N SER A 586 -19.30 11.84 -13.07
CA SER A 586 -20.31 11.04 -12.36
C SER A 586 -20.90 9.90 -13.19
N ALA A 587 -20.61 9.82 -14.49
CA ALA A 587 -21.13 8.77 -15.37
C ALA A 587 -20.65 7.38 -14.94
N ILE A 588 -21.56 6.42 -14.89
CA ILE A 588 -21.26 5.02 -14.63
C ILE A 588 -20.86 4.35 -15.95
N VAL A 589 -19.67 3.77 -15.99
CA VAL A 589 -19.19 3.03 -17.16
C VAL A 589 -18.95 1.59 -16.74
N GLN A 590 -19.66 0.66 -17.40
CA GLN A 590 -19.61 -0.76 -17.07
C GLN A 590 -18.85 -1.54 -18.14
N HIS A 591 -17.90 -2.35 -17.74
CA HIS A 591 -17.24 -3.38 -18.55
C HIS A 591 -17.66 -4.77 -18.10
N ASN A 592 -17.20 -5.82 -18.81
CA ASN A 592 -17.55 -7.21 -18.48
C ASN A 592 -17.08 -7.58 -17.07
N PRO A 593 -17.99 -7.91 -16.13
CA PRO A 593 -17.63 -8.30 -14.76
C PRO A 593 -17.00 -9.69 -14.66
N GLU A 594 -16.94 -10.47 -15.76
CA GLU A 594 -16.27 -11.78 -15.84
C GLU A 594 -14.95 -11.73 -16.59
N ALA A 595 -14.47 -10.56 -16.99
CA ALA A 595 -13.19 -10.44 -17.69
C ALA A 595 -12.06 -11.01 -16.81
N GLY A 596 -11.41 -12.07 -17.29
CA GLY A 596 -10.38 -12.80 -16.53
C GLY A 596 -9.16 -11.93 -16.19
N ILE A 597 -8.41 -12.37 -15.20
CA ILE A 597 -7.22 -11.70 -14.61
C ILE A 597 -6.08 -11.39 -15.62
N GLY A 598 -6.15 -11.87 -16.85
CA GLY A 598 -5.11 -11.64 -17.88
C GLY A 598 -5.22 -10.35 -18.67
N ASN A 599 -6.32 -9.60 -18.53
CA ASN A 599 -6.54 -8.38 -19.28
C ASN A 599 -6.01 -7.15 -18.53
N ALA A 600 -5.70 -6.06 -19.25
CA ALA A 600 -5.38 -4.79 -18.63
C ALA A 600 -6.52 -4.39 -17.69
N PRO A 601 -6.23 -4.07 -16.40
CA PRO A 601 -7.27 -3.74 -15.45
C PRO A 601 -7.93 -2.42 -15.87
N ALA A 602 -9.22 -2.48 -16.20
CA ALA A 602 -9.98 -1.33 -16.65
C ALA A 602 -9.97 -0.21 -15.60
N GLU A 603 -10.00 -0.58 -14.32
CA GLU A 603 -9.99 0.31 -13.16
C GLU A 603 -8.72 1.15 -13.06
N LEU A 604 -7.62 0.70 -13.68
CA LEU A 604 -6.35 1.44 -13.70
C LEU A 604 -6.49 2.77 -14.47
N TYR A 605 -7.36 2.80 -15.47
CA TYR A 605 -7.58 3.96 -16.34
C TYR A 605 -8.95 4.59 -16.11
N SER A 606 -9.90 3.85 -15.50
CA SER A 606 -11.22 4.35 -15.18
C SER A 606 -11.23 5.07 -13.84
N ASN A 607 -11.54 6.36 -13.86
CA ASN A 607 -11.82 7.13 -12.63
C ASN A 607 -13.31 7.14 -12.27
N ARG A 608 -14.11 6.16 -12.73
CA ARG A 608 -15.57 6.19 -12.70
C ARG A 608 -16.14 5.09 -11.80
N GLN A 609 -17.40 5.26 -11.40
CA GLN A 609 -18.18 4.24 -10.72
C GLN A 609 -18.53 3.12 -11.71
N MET A 610 -18.54 1.87 -11.22
CA MET A 610 -19.04 0.68 -11.92
C MET A 610 -20.23 0.10 -11.17
N VAL A 611 -21.06 -0.66 -11.88
CA VAL A 611 -22.17 -1.42 -11.26
C VAL A 611 -21.62 -2.67 -10.58
N ALA A 612 -20.75 -3.40 -11.28
CA ALA A 612 -20.07 -4.58 -10.76
C ALA A 612 -18.69 -4.74 -11.39
N ASP A 613 -17.73 -5.10 -10.55
CA ASP A 613 -16.37 -5.43 -10.96
C ASP A 613 -16.11 -6.94 -10.92
N VAL A 614 -14.97 -7.36 -11.46
CA VAL A 614 -14.49 -8.74 -11.43
C VAL A 614 -14.33 -9.25 -9.99
N GLY A 615 -14.71 -10.52 -9.76
CA GLY A 615 -14.52 -11.12 -8.44
C GLY A 615 -15.62 -10.80 -7.43
N GLY A 616 -16.89 -10.98 -7.79
CA GLY A 616 -18.04 -10.85 -6.89
C GLY A 616 -18.48 -9.40 -6.67
N CYS A 617 -18.53 -8.61 -7.73
CA CYS A 617 -18.97 -7.21 -7.74
C CYS A 617 -18.21 -6.30 -6.75
N GLY A 618 -17.02 -6.66 -6.30
CA GLY A 618 -16.31 -5.91 -5.28
C GLY A 618 -16.99 -5.87 -3.92
N THR A 619 -17.86 -6.82 -3.59
CA THR A 619 -18.63 -6.88 -2.32
C THR A 619 -17.72 -7.03 -1.09
N ALA A 620 -16.50 -7.54 -1.24
CA ALA A 620 -15.49 -7.53 -0.20
C ALA A 620 -15.20 -6.11 0.34
N PHE A 621 -15.45 -5.08 -0.48
CA PHE A 621 -15.27 -3.67 -0.15
C PHE A 621 -16.57 -2.96 0.23
N GLY A 622 -17.67 -3.68 0.39
CA GLY A 622 -18.99 -3.16 0.76
C GLY A 622 -20.05 -3.45 -0.31
N GLY A 623 -21.27 -3.59 0.10
CA GLY A 623 -22.39 -4.03 -0.73
C GLY A 623 -22.92 -5.38 -0.26
N SER A 624 -23.98 -5.87 -0.95
CA SER A 624 -24.63 -7.14 -0.66
C SER A 624 -24.21 -8.21 -1.67
N GLU A 625 -23.63 -9.32 -1.19
CA GLU A 625 -23.26 -10.47 -2.00
C GLU A 625 -24.49 -11.08 -2.71
N LYS A 626 -25.59 -11.18 -1.97
CA LYS A 626 -26.86 -11.67 -2.53
C LYS A 626 -27.37 -10.80 -3.70
N VAL A 627 -27.32 -9.48 -3.56
CA VAL A 627 -27.70 -8.56 -4.64
C VAL A 627 -26.76 -8.71 -5.84
N CYS A 628 -25.45 -8.90 -5.58
CA CYS A 628 -24.47 -9.16 -6.63
C CYS A 628 -24.82 -10.43 -7.42
N GLU A 629 -25.00 -11.57 -6.73
CA GLU A 629 -25.19 -12.88 -7.36
C GLU A 629 -26.59 -13.04 -7.99
N ASP A 630 -27.64 -12.57 -7.30
CA ASP A 630 -29.02 -12.79 -7.75
C ASP A 630 -29.50 -11.73 -8.77
N ILE A 631 -28.91 -10.51 -8.74
CA ILE A 631 -29.45 -9.39 -9.53
C ILE A 631 -28.42 -8.81 -10.50
N LEU A 632 -27.23 -8.40 -10.01
CA LEU A 632 -26.30 -7.64 -10.84
C LEU A 632 -25.61 -8.52 -11.87
N LEU A 633 -24.95 -9.59 -11.42
CA LEU A 633 -24.17 -10.47 -12.31
C LEU A 633 -25.02 -11.12 -13.40
N PRO A 634 -26.21 -11.70 -13.13
CA PRO A 634 -27.02 -12.32 -14.19
C PRO A 634 -27.38 -11.34 -15.31
N ARG A 635 -27.75 -10.11 -14.94
CA ARG A 635 -28.15 -9.08 -15.91
C ARG A 635 -26.95 -8.50 -16.67
N LEU A 636 -25.83 -8.27 -16.00
CA LEU A 636 -24.63 -7.73 -16.65
C LEU A 636 -23.98 -8.79 -17.56
N LYS A 637 -23.82 -10.03 -17.09
CA LYS A 637 -23.27 -11.13 -17.90
C LYS A 637 -23.97 -11.29 -19.23
N ARG A 638 -25.29 -11.18 -19.22
CA ARG A 638 -26.09 -11.29 -20.43
C ARG A 638 -25.74 -10.23 -21.50
N LEU A 639 -25.30 -9.05 -21.09
CA LEU A 639 -24.87 -7.99 -22.01
C LEU A 639 -23.57 -8.33 -22.74
N PHE A 640 -22.70 -9.11 -22.09
CA PHE A 640 -21.36 -9.47 -22.58
C PHE A 640 -21.26 -10.90 -23.11
N ASP A 641 -22.29 -11.74 -22.90
CA ASP A 641 -22.35 -13.11 -23.42
C ASP A 641 -22.59 -13.11 -24.94
N GLY A 642 -21.82 -13.89 -25.67
CA GLY A 642 -21.98 -14.08 -27.10
C GLY A 642 -22.93 -15.24 -27.49
N ARG A 643 -23.32 -16.10 -26.54
CA ARG A 643 -24.13 -17.28 -26.84
C ARG A 643 -25.57 -16.95 -27.08
N GLU A 644 -26.11 -16.03 -26.29
CA GLU A 644 -27.47 -15.51 -26.41
C GLU A 644 -27.40 -13.99 -26.41
N PRO A 645 -27.44 -13.32 -27.56
CA PRO A 645 -27.30 -11.87 -27.62
C PRO A 645 -28.47 -11.19 -26.89
N ALA A 646 -28.12 -10.21 -26.02
CA ALA A 646 -29.10 -9.42 -25.31
C ALA A 646 -30.00 -8.66 -26.31
N THR A 647 -31.29 -8.60 -26.03
CA THR A 647 -32.23 -7.77 -26.79
C THR A 647 -32.05 -6.30 -26.50
N ALA A 648 -32.46 -5.42 -27.43
CA ALA A 648 -32.38 -3.98 -27.22
C ALA A 648 -33.15 -3.51 -25.96
N GLU A 649 -34.24 -4.20 -25.61
CA GLU A 649 -35.01 -3.90 -24.41
C GLU A 649 -34.29 -4.33 -23.13
N GLU A 650 -33.62 -5.50 -23.11
CA GLU A 650 -32.79 -5.95 -22.01
C GLU A 650 -31.61 -5.00 -21.76
N VAL A 651 -30.95 -4.55 -22.82
CA VAL A 651 -29.88 -3.54 -22.73
C VAL A 651 -30.46 -2.25 -22.15
N ALA A 652 -31.52 -1.72 -22.71
CA ALA A 652 -32.13 -0.47 -22.28
C ALA A 652 -32.64 -0.53 -20.84
N SER A 653 -33.28 -1.65 -20.42
CA SER A 653 -33.77 -1.82 -19.04
C SER A 653 -32.58 -1.92 -18.06
N THR A 654 -31.54 -2.69 -18.38
CA THR A 654 -30.36 -2.83 -17.52
C THR A 654 -29.63 -1.50 -17.36
N CYS A 655 -29.48 -0.75 -18.44
CA CYS A 655 -28.91 0.59 -18.41
C CYS A 655 -29.68 1.57 -17.52
N ARG A 656 -31.04 1.58 -17.63
CA ARG A 656 -31.90 2.44 -16.80
C ARG A 656 -31.84 2.06 -15.32
N ASP A 657 -32.03 0.78 -15.02
CA ASP A 657 -32.16 0.30 -13.64
C ASP A 657 -30.89 0.49 -12.83
N PHE A 658 -29.75 0.42 -13.50
CA PHE A 658 -28.42 0.64 -12.85
C PHE A 658 -27.78 1.97 -13.21
N SER A 659 -28.51 2.88 -13.86
CA SER A 659 -28.01 4.21 -14.23
C SER A 659 -26.70 4.17 -15.03
N ILE A 660 -26.49 3.13 -15.86
CA ILE A 660 -25.30 2.98 -16.68
C ILE A 660 -25.33 4.02 -17.79
N SER A 661 -24.28 4.81 -17.91
CA SER A 661 -24.13 5.82 -18.97
C SER A 661 -23.51 5.25 -20.24
N ALA A 662 -22.58 4.30 -20.10
CA ALA A 662 -21.93 3.64 -21.21
C ALA A 662 -21.48 2.21 -20.86
N LEU A 663 -21.47 1.35 -21.87
CA LEU A 663 -20.95 -0.02 -21.82
C LEU A 663 -19.64 -0.08 -22.61
N LEU A 664 -18.58 -0.61 -22.00
CA LEU A 664 -17.28 -0.79 -22.62
C LEU A 664 -17.06 -2.28 -22.92
N PHE A 665 -16.89 -2.60 -24.20
CA PHE A 665 -16.61 -3.94 -24.70
C PHE A 665 -15.14 -4.04 -25.13
N LYS A 666 -14.51 -5.18 -24.84
CA LYS A 666 -13.18 -5.54 -25.27
C LYS A 666 -13.25 -6.66 -26.31
N ASP A 667 -12.27 -6.76 -27.18
CA ASP A 667 -12.16 -7.84 -28.17
C ASP A 667 -12.05 -9.25 -27.54
N THR A 668 -11.81 -9.34 -26.23
CA THR A 668 -11.81 -10.56 -25.42
C THR A 668 -13.17 -10.92 -24.88
N ASP A 669 -14.18 -10.06 -24.96
CA ASP A 669 -15.51 -10.35 -24.51
C ASP A 669 -16.24 -11.28 -25.48
N PRO A 670 -17.00 -12.30 -25.01
CA PRO A 670 -17.65 -13.27 -25.88
C PRO A 670 -18.55 -12.64 -26.96
N VAL A 671 -19.28 -11.59 -26.61
CA VAL A 671 -20.18 -10.87 -27.54
C VAL A 671 -19.43 -10.20 -28.70
N TRP A 672 -18.12 -9.96 -28.57
CA TRP A 672 -17.30 -9.34 -29.64
C TRP A 672 -17.12 -10.26 -30.85
N ALA A 673 -17.03 -11.56 -30.62
CA ALA A 673 -16.81 -12.55 -31.67
C ALA A 673 -18.00 -12.68 -32.64
N ASP A 674 -19.21 -12.38 -32.18
CA ASP A 674 -20.42 -12.42 -32.99
C ASP A 674 -20.62 -11.09 -33.74
N GLN A 675 -20.28 -11.06 -35.03
CA GLN A 675 -20.45 -9.90 -35.90
C GLN A 675 -21.95 -9.52 -36.15
N SER A 676 -22.88 -10.41 -35.83
CA SER A 676 -24.31 -10.11 -35.91
C SER A 676 -24.88 -9.47 -34.65
N SER A 677 -24.10 -9.45 -33.58
CA SER A 677 -24.52 -8.94 -32.28
C SER A 677 -24.88 -7.45 -32.30
N TRP A 678 -25.66 -7.05 -31.33
CA TRP A 678 -26.19 -5.68 -31.20
C TRP A 678 -25.05 -4.63 -31.04
N ILE A 679 -23.88 -5.01 -30.47
CA ILE A 679 -22.76 -4.09 -30.30
C ILE A 679 -22.21 -3.55 -31.63
N TRP A 680 -22.34 -4.32 -32.73
CA TRP A 680 -21.89 -3.89 -34.06
C TRP A 680 -22.91 -3.03 -34.78
N LYS A 681 -24.21 -3.15 -34.41
CA LYS A 681 -25.28 -2.33 -34.96
C LYS A 681 -25.43 -0.97 -34.26
N ALA A 682 -24.99 -0.88 -32.99
CA ALA A 682 -25.07 0.34 -32.22
C ALA A 682 -23.98 1.34 -32.65
N HIS A 683 -24.32 2.64 -32.60
CA HIS A 683 -23.34 3.70 -32.90
C HIS A 683 -22.37 3.85 -31.70
N PRO A 684 -21.06 3.68 -31.86
CA PRO A 684 -20.13 3.75 -30.76
C PRO A 684 -19.78 5.20 -30.40
N LEU A 685 -19.55 5.48 -29.10
CA LEU A 685 -18.91 6.70 -28.63
C LEU A 685 -17.41 6.68 -28.95
N VAL A 686 -16.79 5.51 -28.74
CA VAL A 686 -15.39 5.24 -29.06
C VAL A 686 -15.30 3.87 -29.72
N SER A 687 -14.46 3.71 -30.74
CA SER A 687 -14.24 2.44 -31.43
C SER A 687 -12.81 2.29 -31.88
N SER A 688 -12.23 1.11 -31.65
CA SER A 688 -10.92 0.68 -32.15
C SER A 688 -10.95 -0.84 -32.46
N ASP A 689 -9.81 -1.40 -32.86
CA ASP A 689 -9.69 -2.85 -33.10
C ASP A 689 -9.89 -3.69 -31.82
N PHE A 690 -9.75 -3.11 -30.63
CA PHE A 690 -9.74 -3.83 -29.35
C PHE A 690 -10.78 -3.35 -28.34
N VAL A 691 -11.34 -2.17 -28.55
CA VAL A 691 -12.28 -1.56 -27.58
C VAL A 691 -13.41 -0.88 -28.33
N ARG A 692 -14.64 -1.11 -27.85
CA ARG A 692 -15.84 -0.44 -28.36
C ARG A 692 -16.68 0.05 -27.18
N VAL A 693 -17.04 1.32 -27.20
CA VAL A 693 -17.87 1.91 -26.13
C VAL A 693 -19.20 2.36 -26.73
N ILE A 694 -20.29 1.94 -26.12
CA ILE A 694 -21.65 2.22 -26.56
C ILE A 694 -22.37 3.00 -25.47
N ALA A 695 -23.04 4.10 -25.85
CA ALA A 695 -23.87 4.87 -24.94
C ALA A 695 -25.12 4.09 -24.54
N CYS A 696 -25.48 4.13 -23.25
CA CYS A 696 -26.76 3.68 -22.74
C CYS A 696 -27.78 4.83 -22.86
N GLY A 697 -28.95 4.59 -23.49
CA GLY A 697 -30.08 5.57 -23.54
C GLY A 697 -30.14 6.46 -24.78
N GLY A 698 -29.32 6.19 -25.82
CA GLY A 698 -29.53 6.79 -27.14
C GLY A 698 -30.52 5.98 -27.96
N ASP A 699 -31.55 6.60 -28.48
CA ASP A 699 -32.36 6.00 -29.55
C ASP A 699 -31.41 5.59 -30.68
N ALA A 700 -31.30 4.30 -30.95
CA ALA A 700 -30.45 3.75 -32.02
C ALA A 700 -30.87 4.23 -33.44
N SER A 701 -31.87 5.06 -33.53
CA SER A 701 -32.46 5.53 -34.79
C SER A 701 -32.24 7.00 -35.12
N THR A 702 -31.78 7.82 -34.17
CA THR A 702 -31.57 9.26 -34.43
C THR A 702 -30.13 9.66 -34.04
N GLY A 703 -29.32 10.04 -35.03
CA GLY A 703 -27.96 10.52 -34.87
C GLY A 703 -27.82 11.87 -34.11
N GLN A 704 -28.65 12.10 -33.10
CA GLN A 704 -28.57 13.27 -32.24
C GLN A 704 -27.73 12.98 -31.00
N ARG A 705 -26.71 13.79 -30.76
CA ARG A 705 -25.86 13.78 -29.57
C ARG A 705 -26.72 13.94 -28.32
N PRO A 706 -26.75 13.02 -27.33
CA PRO A 706 -27.69 13.06 -26.21
C PRO A 706 -27.35 14.08 -25.12
N PHE A 707 -26.33 14.90 -25.23
CA PHE A 707 -26.00 15.89 -24.18
C PHE A 707 -25.63 17.24 -24.78
N SER A 708 -26.57 18.21 -24.69
CA SER A 708 -26.27 19.62 -24.87
C SER A 708 -25.82 20.20 -23.51
N HIS A 709 -24.79 21.02 -23.53
CA HIS A 709 -24.18 21.68 -22.35
C HIS A 709 -25.12 22.64 -21.59
N ARG A 710 -26.41 22.73 -21.93
CA ARG A 710 -27.37 23.66 -21.32
C ARG A 710 -28.15 23.12 -20.12
N ASP A 711 -28.18 21.78 -19.92
CA ASP A 711 -29.03 21.21 -18.87
C ASP A 711 -28.36 21.14 -17.46
N THR A 712 -27.06 21.41 -17.37
CA THR A 712 -26.30 21.38 -16.12
C THR A 712 -26.37 22.67 -15.29
N GLU A 713 -26.80 23.79 -15.86
CA GLU A 713 -26.94 25.06 -15.11
C GLU A 713 -28.30 25.18 -14.40
N ALA A 714 -29.34 24.48 -14.85
CA ALA A 714 -30.67 24.55 -14.25
C ALA A 714 -30.80 23.74 -12.94
N GLN A 715 -29.96 22.75 -12.72
CA GLN A 715 -29.98 21.96 -11.46
C GLN A 715 -29.15 22.56 -10.32
N ARG A 716 -28.25 23.52 -10.59
CA ARG A 716 -27.47 24.21 -9.56
C ARG A 716 -28.16 25.41 -8.91
N SER A 717 -29.31 25.84 -9.41
CA SER A 717 -30.05 26.99 -8.87
C SER A 717 -31.23 26.65 -7.96
N SER A 718 -31.47 25.35 -7.65
CA SER A 718 -32.56 24.90 -6.77
C SER A 718 -32.11 24.31 -5.44
N GLU A 719 -30.79 24.29 -5.14
CA GLU A 719 -30.24 23.85 -3.85
C GLU A 719 -29.32 24.94 -3.24
N PHE A 720 -29.89 26.12 -3.04
CA PHE A 720 -29.34 27.11 -2.10
C PHE A 720 -30.46 27.59 -1.18
#